data_83b2c9b2c70f89f30b439107fcd90e46
#
_entry.id   83b2c9b2c70f89f30b439107fcd90e46
#
_cell.length_a   1.000
_cell.length_b   1.000
_cell.length_c   1.000
_cell.angle_alpha   90.00
_cell.angle_beta   90.00
_cell.angle_gamma   90.00
#
_symmetry.space_group_name_H-M   'P 1'
#
loop_
_entity.id
_entity.type
_entity.pdbx_description
1 polymer ?
#
loop_
_entity_poly.entity_id
_entity_poly.type
_entity_poly.pdbx_seq_one_letter_code
_entity_poly.pdbx_strand_id
1 'polypeptide(L)'
;LIIILLEMKKIYYLFSVVFAWFSTSMLYAQEKTADVLARFSSEAPVHWAVSTNEGRLDLEWRPRQNSLSQEGFRSFVAYHEGVFSGSISLSSNSFSGEIWHEGHTYFLTDEKGLLRVSPSQRATSCATCQEGDCDIHPSSQVLRRGTILAETSLPSEDKRVLYNVHVLRTFRLAMLIDYSFYKGHCQGSMELAKAFMVDVQTKLNEVCGRELGYQFELVDDARLIRDTEKKEVYPDKPLVRTVVNTATDTFNKLIGEENYDAGIVFSVYKDNRGLAHLGEITGKLKGGCVANQEFYIILHELGHLLGSAHTFTIGGATASSFTEPDRGNSIMSYINDPYGTYFSLPSIYTIHNRTNLHDAYYADKARTQLVGLPQPNIPYGEPSDNKAPMIDRSKLKKSYALPPNTYFQFTIEASDPDGDPLLYMAHQADFKEFGKARFPSNRPTTDNKIAFYRPYTKDNNTNEWKEVPYKFTEEYETGDFTFWLGVCDGSVGAYKAGKPHTPLYDVYQTKVQIKDGTPFRITNIVRSSRSGAYKRGEDVTLHWSVDKKLFAPDSKVRILFSDNYGKTYDYVLAEGVPNNGEATVTFPQAKGWKGYAGYVEGLFKIEVLDHIAYAVDLDKLYMKDMVKSDIIFNNLPKPVITVKRTEIPERAEVTARSVYCNDKNTMVSFSEETYPDYILRRWVAIDKCKNKATFVQYIYFEKETPTRTLHFVGDLPQDIHVQCRGEIPPKATLQAEGSDSVEIEYEEEMTEGDKKAYKLTRVWT
;
A
#
# COMPACT_ATOMS: atom_id res chain seq x y z
N LEU A 1 -9.54 -46.03 -46.53
CA LEU A 1 -9.00 -45.39 -45.29
C LEU A 1 -8.34 -44.03 -45.59
N ILE A 2 -7.55 -43.93 -46.68
CA ILE A 2 -6.88 -42.68 -47.05
C ILE A 2 -7.86 -41.58 -47.48
N ILE A 3 -8.95 -41.91 -48.19
CA ILE A 3 -9.98 -40.97 -48.61
C ILE A 3 -10.78 -40.44 -47.44
N ILE A 4 -11.05 -41.28 -46.41
CA ILE A 4 -11.75 -40.88 -45.17
C ILE A 4 -10.87 -39.94 -44.32
N LEU A 5 -9.56 -40.15 -44.29
CA LEU A 5 -8.61 -39.27 -43.60
C LEU A 5 -8.43 -37.91 -44.29
N LEU A 6 -8.58 -37.84 -45.63
CA LEU A 6 -8.52 -36.59 -46.38
C LEU A 6 -9.81 -35.72 -46.20
N GLU A 7 -10.95 -36.38 -46.13
CA GLU A 7 -12.22 -35.67 -45.84
C GLU A 7 -12.30 -35.24 -44.36
N MET A 8 -11.81 -36.01 -43.42
CA MET A 8 -11.71 -35.58 -42.02
C MET A 8 -10.74 -34.39 -41.85
N LYS A 9 -9.61 -34.34 -42.57
CA LYS A 9 -8.75 -33.15 -42.58
C LYS A 9 -9.41 -31.90 -43.16
N LYS A 10 -10.22 -32.03 -44.19
CA LYS A 10 -11.02 -30.90 -44.74
C LYS A 10 -12.09 -30.40 -43.78
N ILE A 11 -12.73 -31.31 -43.05
CA ILE A 11 -13.72 -30.98 -42.03
C ILE A 11 -13.03 -30.30 -40.84
N TYR A 12 -11.85 -30.76 -40.41
CA TYR A 12 -11.05 -30.12 -39.37
C TYR A 12 -10.54 -28.73 -39.77
N TYR A 13 -10.15 -28.55 -41.04
CA TYR A 13 -9.76 -27.23 -41.55
C TYR A 13 -10.93 -26.29 -41.67
N LEU A 14 -12.12 -26.78 -42.07
CA LEU A 14 -13.35 -25.97 -42.12
C LEU A 14 -13.80 -25.59 -40.69
N PHE A 15 -13.72 -26.53 -39.70
CA PHE A 15 -14.02 -26.22 -38.30
C PHE A 15 -13.00 -25.27 -37.68
N SER A 16 -11.72 -25.41 -37.95
CA SER A 16 -10.71 -24.48 -37.43
C SER A 16 -10.83 -23.08 -38.08
N VAL A 17 -11.18 -22.97 -39.36
CA VAL A 17 -11.42 -21.67 -40.04
C VAL A 17 -12.75 -21.06 -39.55
N VAL A 18 -13.80 -21.84 -39.35
CA VAL A 18 -15.07 -21.37 -38.78
C VAL A 18 -14.90 -21.00 -37.31
N PHE A 19 -14.12 -21.77 -36.51
CA PHE A 19 -13.79 -21.39 -35.12
C PHE A 19 -12.87 -20.15 -35.07
N ALA A 20 -11.91 -20.02 -35.97
CA ALA A 20 -11.09 -18.80 -36.08
C ALA A 20 -11.91 -17.59 -36.55
N TRP A 21 -12.96 -17.78 -37.34
CA TRP A 21 -13.88 -16.70 -37.70
C TRP A 21 -14.91 -16.38 -36.62
N PHE A 22 -15.32 -17.37 -35.77
CA PHE A 22 -16.18 -17.12 -34.62
C PHE A 22 -15.41 -16.58 -33.40
N SER A 23 -14.10 -16.81 -33.30
CA SER A 23 -13.26 -16.25 -32.24
C SER A 23 -12.81 -14.81 -32.49
N THR A 24 -13.09 -14.25 -33.68
CA THR A 24 -12.73 -12.85 -34.00
C THR A 24 -13.93 -11.91 -34.13
N SER A 25 -15.14 -12.35 -33.78
CA SER A 25 -16.31 -11.47 -33.79
C SER A 25 -17.28 -11.77 -32.64
N MET A 26 -16.82 -11.70 -31.38
CA MET A 26 -17.70 -11.08 -30.40
C MET A 26 -17.75 -9.59 -30.76
N LEU A 27 -18.70 -9.23 -31.60
CA LEU A 27 -19.17 -7.86 -31.76
C LEU A 27 -19.76 -7.42 -30.41
N TYR A 28 -18.89 -6.98 -29.48
CA TYR A 28 -19.34 -6.06 -28.47
C TYR A 28 -19.87 -4.86 -29.23
N ALA A 29 -21.14 -4.54 -29.06
CA ALA A 29 -21.70 -3.32 -29.60
C ALA A 29 -20.81 -2.17 -29.15
N GLN A 30 -20.04 -1.57 -30.06
CA GLN A 30 -19.19 -0.46 -29.76
C GLN A 30 -20.04 0.68 -29.23
N GLU A 31 -19.77 1.11 -28.01
CA GLU A 31 -20.51 2.19 -27.37
C GLU A 31 -20.24 3.51 -28.13
N LYS A 32 -21.29 4.29 -28.40
CA LYS A 32 -21.12 5.58 -29.09
C LYS A 32 -20.52 6.61 -28.16
N THR A 33 -19.65 7.48 -28.66
CA THR A 33 -19.12 8.62 -27.92
C THR A 33 -20.24 9.44 -27.25
N ALA A 34 -21.34 9.68 -27.92
CA ALA A 34 -22.47 10.40 -27.35
C ALA A 34 -23.06 9.71 -26.10
N ASP A 35 -23.12 8.38 -26.08
CA ASP A 35 -23.60 7.62 -24.91
C ASP A 35 -22.63 7.70 -23.74
N VAL A 36 -21.31 7.68 -23.99
CA VAL A 36 -20.28 7.91 -22.98
C VAL A 36 -20.41 9.31 -22.40
N LEU A 37 -20.48 10.35 -23.26
CA LEU A 37 -20.61 11.74 -22.81
C LEU A 37 -21.89 11.99 -22.00
N ALA A 38 -23.00 11.33 -22.38
CA ALA A 38 -24.27 11.43 -21.66
C ALA A 38 -24.21 10.82 -20.25
N ARG A 39 -23.45 9.73 -20.04
CA ARG A 39 -23.26 9.13 -18.69
C ARG A 39 -22.65 10.11 -17.70
N PHE A 40 -21.69 10.87 -18.16
CA PHE A 40 -20.93 11.82 -17.34
C PHE A 40 -21.49 13.25 -17.46
N SER A 41 -22.79 13.41 -17.72
CA SER A 41 -23.43 14.72 -17.90
C SER A 41 -23.63 15.51 -16.59
N SER A 42 -23.57 14.84 -15.46
CA SER A 42 -23.69 15.46 -14.12
C SER A 42 -22.39 15.32 -13.30
N GLU A 43 -22.24 16.14 -12.27
CA GLU A 43 -21.13 16.04 -11.30
C GLU A 43 -21.39 14.99 -10.19
N ALA A 44 -22.32 14.07 -10.40
CA ALA A 44 -22.58 12.95 -9.49
C ALA A 44 -21.67 11.76 -9.81
N PRO A 45 -21.36 10.91 -8.82
CA PRO A 45 -20.68 9.65 -9.09
C PRO A 45 -21.45 8.76 -10.07
N VAL A 46 -20.72 8.11 -10.97
CA VAL A 46 -21.28 7.25 -12.03
C VAL A 46 -20.76 5.83 -11.85
N HIS A 47 -21.65 4.83 -11.94
CA HIS A 47 -21.26 3.43 -12.05
C HIS A 47 -21.26 3.02 -13.51
N TRP A 48 -20.10 2.71 -14.03
CA TRP A 48 -19.95 2.27 -15.42
C TRP A 48 -18.84 1.23 -15.53
N ALA A 49 -19.20 0.10 -16.13
CA ALA A 49 -18.27 -0.98 -16.38
C ALA A 49 -17.68 -0.88 -17.78
N VAL A 50 -16.36 -1.00 -17.85
CA VAL A 50 -15.61 -1.01 -19.11
C VAL A 50 -15.24 -2.46 -19.45
N SER A 51 -15.43 -2.85 -20.71
CA SER A 51 -15.00 -4.15 -21.20
C SER A 51 -13.59 -4.07 -21.79
N THR A 52 -12.72 -4.93 -21.31
CA THR A 52 -11.33 -5.10 -21.78
C THR A 52 -11.16 -6.51 -22.35
N ASN A 53 -9.99 -6.86 -22.89
CA ASN A 53 -9.68 -8.24 -23.29
C ASN A 53 -9.52 -9.19 -22.09
N GLU A 54 -9.28 -8.66 -20.86
CA GLU A 54 -9.22 -9.43 -19.62
C GLU A 54 -10.61 -9.62 -18.97
N GLY A 55 -11.65 -9.02 -19.55
CA GLY A 55 -13.01 -9.12 -19.05
C GLY A 55 -13.67 -7.77 -18.80
N ARG A 56 -14.74 -7.82 -18.01
CA ARG A 56 -15.52 -6.64 -17.64
C ARG A 56 -15.02 -6.11 -16.29
N LEU A 57 -14.64 -4.83 -16.27
CA LEU A 57 -14.19 -4.10 -15.09
C LEU A 57 -15.30 -3.15 -14.63
N ASP A 58 -15.90 -3.44 -13.49
CA ASP A 58 -16.92 -2.57 -12.87
C ASP A 58 -16.25 -1.45 -12.10
N LEU A 59 -16.57 -0.19 -12.44
CA LEU A 59 -15.93 1.00 -11.93
C LEU A 59 -16.94 1.99 -11.36
N GLU A 60 -16.58 2.57 -10.20
CA GLU A 60 -17.21 3.77 -9.66
C GLU A 60 -16.39 4.99 -10.10
N TRP A 61 -17.02 5.89 -10.86
CA TRP A 61 -16.41 7.10 -11.38
C TRP A 61 -16.83 8.30 -10.54
N ARG A 62 -15.87 8.97 -9.93
CA ARG A 62 -16.10 10.13 -9.05
C ARG A 62 -15.62 11.40 -9.74
N PRO A 63 -16.44 12.47 -9.77
CA PRO A 63 -16.06 13.73 -10.41
C PRO A 63 -14.87 14.38 -9.70
N ARG A 64 -14.07 15.10 -10.48
CA ARG A 64 -12.96 15.92 -10.00
C ARG A 64 -12.97 17.29 -10.64
N GLN A 65 -12.56 18.30 -9.90
CA GLN A 65 -12.31 19.63 -10.46
C GLN A 65 -11.03 19.60 -11.30
N ASN A 66 -11.00 20.40 -12.35
CA ASN A 66 -9.86 20.56 -13.24
C ASN A 66 -9.70 22.02 -13.69
N SER A 67 -8.52 22.38 -14.22
CA SER A 67 -8.19 23.75 -14.60
C SER A 67 -9.00 24.28 -15.79
N LEU A 68 -9.56 23.42 -16.63
CA LEU A 68 -10.33 23.80 -17.81
C LEU A 68 -11.85 23.58 -17.64
N SER A 69 -12.34 23.48 -16.41
CA SER A 69 -13.78 23.28 -16.13
C SER A 69 -14.64 24.42 -16.71
N GLN A 70 -14.13 25.66 -16.70
CA GLN A 70 -14.84 26.81 -17.27
C GLN A 70 -14.94 26.75 -18.81
N GLU A 71 -14.06 26.01 -19.47
CA GLU A 71 -14.10 25.71 -20.90
C GLU A 71 -15.00 24.51 -21.24
N GLY A 72 -15.70 23.96 -20.26
CA GLY A 72 -16.61 22.83 -20.43
C GLY A 72 -15.97 21.45 -20.30
N PHE A 73 -14.71 21.35 -19.88
CA PHE A 73 -14.07 20.07 -19.61
C PHE A 73 -14.51 19.53 -18.24
N ARG A 74 -14.84 18.24 -18.21
CA ARG A 74 -15.21 17.52 -17.00
C ARG A 74 -14.23 16.37 -16.81
N SER A 75 -13.92 16.02 -15.58
CA SER A 75 -13.02 14.91 -15.27
C SER A 75 -13.54 14.03 -14.13
N PHE A 76 -13.27 12.74 -14.25
CA PHE A 76 -13.68 11.73 -13.28
C PHE A 76 -12.53 10.77 -13.05
N VAL A 77 -12.40 10.33 -11.80
CA VAL A 77 -11.49 9.26 -11.41
C VAL A 77 -12.26 7.97 -11.18
N ALA A 78 -11.70 6.86 -11.61
CA ALA A 78 -12.29 5.54 -11.53
C ALA A 78 -11.73 4.76 -10.32
N TYR A 79 -12.62 4.08 -9.62
CA TYR A 79 -12.26 3.16 -8.54
C TYR A 79 -12.85 1.78 -8.80
N HIS A 80 -12.04 0.75 -8.64
CA HIS A 80 -12.47 -0.64 -8.59
C HIS A 80 -12.28 -1.17 -7.18
N GLU A 81 -13.35 -1.62 -6.53
CA GLU A 81 -13.31 -2.09 -5.13
C GLU A 81 -12.59 -1.12 -4.16
N GLY A 82 -12.77 0.18 -4.37
CA GLY A 82 -12.14 1.23 -3.57
C GLY A 82 -10.69 1.57 -3.93
N VAL A 83 -10.10 0.89 -4.93
CA VAL A 83 -8.75 1.15 -5.42
C VAL A 83 -8.80 2.07 -6.64
N PHE A 84 -7.99 3.13 -6.64
CA PHE A 84 -7.85 4.02 -7.80
C PHE A 84 -7.39 3.24 -9.02
N SER A 85 -8.20 3.23 -10.07
CA SER A 85 -8.04 2.36 -11.25
C SER A 85 -8.05 3.12 -12.57
N GLY A 86 -7.99 4.45 -12.55
CA GLY A 86 -7.90 5.26 -13.75
C GLY A 86 -8.69 6.54 -13.72
N SER A 87 -8.82 7.19 -14.89
CA SER A 87 -9.58 8.41 -15.04
C SER A 87 -10.15 8.56 -16.46
N ILE A 88 -11.09 9.49 -16.61
CA ILE A 88 -11.59 9.95 -17.90
C ILE A 88 -11.81 11.46 -17.83
N SER A 89 -11.42 12.17 -18.88
CA SER A 89 -11.68 13.60 -19.07
C SER A 89 -12.44 13.82 -20.36
N LEU A 90 -13.49 14.63 -20.27
CA LEU A 90 -14.49 14.80 -21.32
C LEU A 90 -14.59 16.28 -21.71
N SER A 91 -14.69 16.53 -23.01
CA SER A 91 -15.15 17.80 -23.58
C SER A 91 -16.65 17.69 -23.97
N SER A 92 -17.16 18.68 -24.70
CA SER A 92 -18.51 18.62 -25.27
C SER A 92 -18.70 17.50 -26.31
N ASN A 93 -17.63 17.10 -27.01
CA ASN A 93 -17.69 16.27 -28.20
C ASN A 93 -16.77 15.05 -28.14
N SER A 94 -15.86 14.97 -27.18
CA SER A 94 -14.81 13.96 -27.14
C SER A 94 -14.36 13.66 -25.72
N PHE A 95 -13.58 12.60 -25.56
CA PHE A 95 -12.97 12.23 -24.27
C PHE A 95 -11.60 11.60 -24.45
N SER A 96 -10.83 11.62 -23.38
CA SER A 96 -9.57 10.89 -23.21
C SER A 96 -9.55 10.28 -21.82
N GLY A 97 -9.08 9.05 -21.70
CA GLY A 97 -8.99 8.37 -20.40
C GLY A 97 -8.03 7.19 -20.42
N GLU A 98 -7.75 6.70 -19.25
CA GLU A 98 -6.87 5.55 -19.01
C GLU A 98 -7.37 4.77 -17.81
N ILE A 99 -7.45 3.44 -17.94
CA ILE A 99 -7.82 2.54 -16.86
C ILE A 99 -6.81 1.39 -16.74
N TRP A 100 -6.72 0.80 -15.56
CA TRP A 100 -5.85 -0.35 -15.27
C TRP A 100 -6.70 -1.56 -14.89
N HIS A 101 -6.49 -2.68 -15.59
CA HIS A 101 -7.20 -3.94 -15.35
C HIS A 101 -6.25 -5.12 -15.50
N GLU A 102 -6.21 -6.01 -14.50
CA GLU A 102 -5.38 -7.23 -14.48
C GLU A 102 -3.94 -6.99 -14.95
N GLY A 103 -3.35 -5.89 -14.50
CA GLY A 103 -1.98 -5.55 -14.83
C GLY A 103 -1.74 -4.94 -16.21
N HIS A 104 -2.79 -4.60 -16.90
CA HIS A 104 -2.71 -3.95 -18.21
C HIS A 104 -3.28 -2.54 -18.16
N THR A 105 -2.63 -1.64 -18.90
CA THR A 105 -3.13 -0.29 -19.13
C THR A 105 -4.01 -0.28 -20.38
N TYR A 106 -5.18 0.35 -20.29
CA TYR A 106 -6.12 0.53 -21.40
C TYR A 106 -6.41 2.01 -21.59
N PHE A 107 -6.25 2.49 -22.81
CA PHE A 107 -6.67 3.83 -23.19
C PHE A 107 -8.12 3.83 -23.62
N LEU A 108 -8.86 4.81 -23.10
CA LEU A 108 -10.24 5.12 -23.49
C LEU A 108 -10.18 6.31 -24.43
N THR A 109 -10.48 6.11 -25.70
CA THR A 109 -10.39 7.16 -26.71
C THR A 109 -11.65 7.20 -27.56
N ASP A 110 -11.98 8.41 -28.05
CA ASP A 110 -12.96 8.57 -29.11
C ASP A 110 -12.31 8.29 -30.47
N GLU A 111 -12.77 7.29 -31.15
CA GLU A 111 -12.35 7.02 -32.52
C GLU A 111 -13.57 7.08 -33.45
N LYS A 112 -13.70 8.18 -34.20
CA LYS A 112 -14.77 8.41 -35.16
C LYS A 112 -16.18 8.29 -34.56
N GLY A 113 -16.39 8.81 -33.37
CA GLY A 113 -17.66 8.80 -32.67
C GLY A 113 -18.00 7.51 -31.93
N LEU A 114 -17.02 6.65 -31.72
CA LEU A 114 -17.12 5.39 -30.96
C LEU A 114 -16.07 5.29 -29.88
N LEU A 115 -16.46 4.73 -28.73
CA LEU A 115 -15.52 4.37 -27.67
C LEU A 115 -14.60 3.26 -28.21
N ARG A 116 -13.30 3.52 -28.15
CA ARG A 116 -12.26 2.52 -28.31
C ARG A 116 -11.58 2.28 -26.98
N VAL A 117 -11.53 1.02 -26.57
CA VAL A 117 -10.73 0.53 -25.45
C VAL A 117 -9.54 -0.24 -26.02
N SER A 118 -8.35 0.33 -25.96
CA SER A 118 -7.15 -0.28 -26.54
C SER A 118 -6.10 -0.52 -25.47
N PRO A 119 -5.55 -1.75 -25.38
CA PRO A 119 -4.46 -2.01 -24.49
C PRO A 119 -3.24 -1.16 -24.91
N SER A 120 -2.52 -0.65 -23.91
CA SER A 120 -1.20 -0.11 -24.15
C SER A 120 -0.36 -1.23 -24.78
N GLN A 121 0.28 -0.92 -25.90
CA GLN A 121 1.35 -1.78 -26.37
C GLN A 121 2.49 -1.57 -25.38
N ARG A 122 2.47 -2.31 -24.26
CA ARG A 122 3.60 -2.29 -23.35
C ARG A 122 4.86 -2.45 -24.18
N ALA A 123 5.57 -1.36 -24.38
CA ALA A 123 6.99 -1.49 -24.41
C ALA A 123 7.31 -2.15 -23.07
N THR A 124 7.55 -3.45 -23.11
CA THR A 124 7.95 -4.27 -21.99
C THR A 124 9.12 -3.56 -21.36
N SER A 125 8.81 -2.87 -20.27
CA SER A 125 9.77 -2.14 -19.48
C SER A 125 10.25 -0.80 -20.09
N CYS A 126 10.41 0.20 -19.27
CA CYS A 126 11.64 0.98 -19.28
C CYS A 126 12.84 -0.01 -19.23
N ALA A 127 12.74 -1.13 -19.92
CA ALA A 127 13.61 -2.31 -19.93
C ALA A 127 14.89 -2.09 -20.71
N THR A 128 15.20 -0.85 -21.01
CA THR A 128 16.44 -0.52 -21.70
C THR A 128 17.11 0.71 -21.11
N CYS A 129 16.99 0.95 -19.81
CA CYS A 129 18.11 1.51 -19.10
C CYS A 129 19.19 0.44 -19.11
N GLN A 130 19.88 0.28 -20.21
CA GLN A 130 21.22 -0.29 -20.19
C GLN A 130 22.02 0.57 -19.23
N GLU A 131 22.82 -0.08 -18.39
CA GLU A 131 23.69 0.47 -17.37
C GLU A 131 24.14 1.93 -17.68
N GLY A 132 23.77 2.87 -16.82
CA GLY A 132 24.29 4.23 -16.82
C GLY A 132 23.48 5.33 -17.49
N ASP A 133 22.33 5.09 -18.10
CA ASP A 133 21.65 6.08 -18.95
C ASP A 133 20.48 6.85 -18.32
N CYS A 134 20.09 6.56 -17.09
CA CYS A 134 18.98 7.26 -16.43
C CYS A 134 19.40 8.46 -15.57
N ASP A 135 20.70 8.72 -15.42
CA ASP A 135 21.24 9.75 -14.54
C ASP A 135 21.80 10.94 -15.35
N ILE A 136 20.94 11.87 -15.73
CA ILE A 136 21.43 13.18 -16.15
C ILE A 136 21.58 14.02 -14.89
N HIS A 137 22.81 14.05 -14.34
CA HIS A 137 23.15 14.97 -13.28
C HIS A 137 23.56 16.33 -13.85
N PRO A 138 22.91 17.41 -13.44
CA PRO A 138 23.54 18.71 -13.48
C PRO A 138 24.58 18.73 -12.37
N SER A 139 25.85 18.69 -12.75
CA SER A 139 27.03 18.81 -11.91
C SER A 139 27.03 18.04 -10.56
N SER A 140 28.07 17.25 -10.35
CA SER A 140 28.37 16.46 -9.14
C SER A 140 28.33 17.20 -7.79
N GLN A 141 28.08 18.50 -7.78
CA GLN A 141 27.97 19.32 -6.53
C GLN A 141 26.54 19.35 -5.95
N VAL A 142 25.49 19.27 -6.77
CA VAL A 142 24.10 19.26 -6.27
C VAL A 142 23.76 17.93 -5.61
N LEU A 143 24.25 16.82 -6.15
CA LEU A 143 24.11 15.49 -5.55
C LEU A 143 24.77 15.35 -4.18
N ARG A 144 25.92 15.99 -3.97
CA ARG A 144 26.60 15.94 -2.66
C ARG A 144 25.82 16.61 -1.56
N ARG A 145 24.99 17.61 -1.84
CA ARG A 145 24.13 18.25 -0.82
C ARG A 145 22.81 17.52 -0.61
N GLY A 146 22.12 17.05 -1.65
CA GLY A 146 20.89 16.27 -1.52
C GLY A 146 21.12 14.83 -0.99
N THR A 147 22.31 14.28 -1.23
CA THR A 147 22.66 12.92 -0.84
C THR A 147 23.06 12.78 0.63
N ILE A 148 23.42 13.87 1.29
CA ILE A 148 23.90 13.86 2.68
C ILE A 148 22.75 13.69 3.69
N LEU A 149 21.49 13.95 3.30
CA LEU A 149 20.33 13.90 4.21
C LEU A 149 19.58 12.55 4.23
N ALA A 150 19.95 11.59 3.41
CA ALA A 150 19.44 10.24 3.55
C ALA A 150 20.29 9.48 4.60
N GLU A 151 20.33 9.98 5.82
CA GLU A 151 20.85 9.23 6.94
C GLU A 151 19.96 8.05 7.26
N THR A 152 20.58 6.96 7.58
CA THR A 152 20.12 5.57 7.66
C THR A 152 19.14 5.26 8.79
N SER A 153 18.60 6.27 9.44
CA SER A 153 17.58 6.13 10.47
C SER A 153 16.50 7.17 10.22
N LEU A 154 15.24 6.79 10.44
CA LEU A 154 14.28 7.83 10.78
C LEU A 154 14.99 8.68 11.83
N PRO A 155 14.96 9.95 11.63
CA PRO A 155 15.30 10.83 12.67
C PRO A 155 14.53 10.40 13.93
N SER A 156 15.08 10.61 15.11
CA SER A 156 14.46 10.38 16.42
C SER A 156 12.96 10.69 16.39
N GLU A 157 12.15 10.21 17.30
CA GLU A 157 10.68 10.40 17.34
C GLU A 157 10.21 11.80 16.96
N ASP A 158 11.06 12.82 17.16
CA ASP A 158 10.83 14.22 16.76
C ASP A 158 10.90 14.51 15.25
N LYS A 159 11.37 13.58 14.43
CA LYS A 159 11.48 13.76 12.97
C LYS A 159 10.27 13.18 12.18
N ARG A 160 9.23 12.70 12.85
CA ARG A 160 7.88 12.42 12.28
C ARG A 160 7.31 13.62 11.52
N VAL A 161 7.74 14.79 11.91
CA VAL A 161 7.41 16.09 11.32
C VAL A 161 7.73 16.18 9.82
N LEU A 162 8.64 15.37 9.27
CA LEU A 162 8.97 15.41 7.86
C LEU A 162 7.83 14.91 6.93
N TYR A 163 6.88 14.17 7.49
CA TYR A 163 5.69 13.73 6.75
C TYR A 163 4.45 14.59 7.01
N ASN A 164 4.53 15.54 7.96
CA ASN A 164 3.39 16.36 8.36
C ASN A 164 3.51 17.77 7.78
N VAL A 165 3.11 17.89 6.53
CA VAL A 165 3.08 19.16 5.81
C VAL A 165 1.66 19.70 5.83
N HIS A 166 1.36 20.62 6.76
CA HIS A 166 0.04 21.20 6.98
C HIS A 166 -0.34 22.29 5.96
N VAL A 167 0.12 22.15 4.72
CA VAL A 167 -0.24 23.05 3.63
C VAL A 167 -0.44 22.28 2.34
N LEU A 168 -1.54 22.54 1.65
CA LEU A 168 -1.80 22.03 0.32
C LEU A 168 -1.06 22.92 -0.68
N ARG A 169 -0.08 22.38 -1.39
CA ARG A 169 0.73 23.14 -2.36
C ARG A 169 0.22 22.95 -3.77
N THR A 170 0.03 24.06 -4.47
CA THR A 170 -0.38 24.04 -5.88
C THR A 170 0.77 24.51 -6.76
N PHE A 171 1.17 23.66 -7.72
CA PHE A 171 2.19 23.94 -8.72
C PHE A 171 1.56 24.22 -10.08
N ARG A 172 2.06 25.25 -10.78
CA ARG A 172 1.66 25.55 -12.15
C ARG A 172 2.39 24.60 -13.10
N LEU A 173 1.63 23.72 -13.75
CA LEU A 173 2.14 22.67 -14.62
C LEU A 173 1.98 23.07 -16.08
N ALA A 174 3.09 23.29 -16.78
CA ALA A 174 3.12 23.49 -18.22
C ALA A 174 3.28 22.16 -18.95
N MET A 175 2.37 21.82 -19.82
CA MET A 175 2.43 20.62 -20.66
C MET A 175 2.63 21.00 -22.13
N LEU A 176 3.78 20.69 -22.69
CA LEU A 176 4.04 20.93 -24.10
C LEU A 176 3.63 19.69 -24.91
N ILE A 177 2.57 19.84 -25.70
CA ILE A 177 2.10 18.84 -26.66
C ILE A 177 2.78 19.13 -27.99
N ASP A 178 3.85 18.39 -28.32
CA ASP A 178 4.57 18.59 -29.57
C ASP A 178 3.78 18.09 -30.78
N TYR A 179 4.07 18.55 -31.98
CA TYR A 179 3.29 18.28 -33.18
C TYR A 179 3.14 16.79 -33.50
N SER A 180 4.21 16.01 -33.30
CA SER A 180 4.17 14.56 -33.50
C SER A 180 3.16 13.87 -32.57
N PHE A 181 3.11 14.29 -31.31
CA PHE A 181 2.15 13.77 -30.33
C PHE A 181 0.73 14.28 -30.61
N TYR A 182 0.58 15.59 -30.95
CA TYR A 182 -0.69 16.17 -31.35
C TYR A 182 -1.31 15.44 -32.52
N LYS A 183 -0.54 15.20 -33.58
CA LYS A 183 -1.00 14.48 -34.78
C LYS A 183 -1.31 13.01 -34.50
N GLY A 184 -0.45 12.34 -33.73
CA GLY A 184 -0.56 10.90 -33.46
C GLY A 184 -1.58 10.60 -32.35
N HIS A 185 -1.26 10.93 -31.11
CA HIS A 185 -2.07 10.57 -29.95
C HIS A 185 -3.36 11.41 -29.85
N CYS A 186 -3.28 12.71 -30.09
CA CYS A 186 -4.45 13.59 -30.07
C CYS A 186 -5.21 13.66 -31.40
N GLN A 187 -4.86 12.84 -32.39
CA GLN A 187 -5.53 12.70 -33.70
C GLN A 187 -5.68 14.04 -34.46
N GLY A 188 -4.82 15.02 -34.18
CA GLY A 188 -4.90 16.36 -34.76
C GLY A 188 -6.07 17.21 -34.22
N SER A 189 -6.61 16.85 -33.04
CA SER A 189 -7.71 17.55 -32.39
C SER A 189 -7.22 18.37 -31.20
N MET A 190 -7.55 19.65 -31.18
CA MET A 190 -7.29 20.55 -30.06
C MET A 190 -8.07 20.11 -28.81
N GLU A 191 -9.31 19.64 -29.00
CA GLU A 191 -10.14 19.15 -27.91
C GLU A 191 -9.54 17.90 -27.26
N LEU A 192 -9.05 16.94 -28.06
CA LEU A 192 -8.38 15.76 -27.53
C LEU A 192 -7.06 16.09 -26.85
N ALA A 193 -6.31 17.07 -27.35
CA ALA A 193 -5.09 17.52 -26.69
C ALA A 193 -5.39 18.12 -25.29
N LYS A 194 -6.40 19.01 -25.22
CA LYS A 194 -6.85 19.56 -23.93
C LYS A 194 -7.46 18.50 -23.00
N ALA A 195 -8.26 17.57 -23.52
CA ALA A 195 -8.81 16.45 -22.73
C ALA A 195 -7.69 15.57 -22.16
N PHE A 196 -6.64 15.27 -22.92
CA PHE A 196 -5.46 14.56 -22.46
C PHE A 196 -4.74 15.32 -21.34
N MET A 197 -4.51 16.63 -21.49
CA MET A 197 -3.88 17.45 -20.45
C MET A 197 -4.70 17.44 -19.14
N VAL A 198 -6.02 17.57 -19.25
CA VAL A 198 -6.94 17.51 -18.10
C VAL A 198 -6.92 16.10 -17.45
N ASP A 199 -6.85 15.03 -18.25
CA ASP A 199 -6.78 13.67 -17.77
C ASP A 199 -5.48 13.41 -16.98
N VAL A 200 -4.36 13.90 -17.50
CA VAL A 200 -3.06 13.85 -16.79
C VAL A 200 -3.12 14.63 -15.49
N GLN A 201 -3.61 15.89 -15.51
CA GLN A 201 -3.78 16.70 -14.29
C GLN A 201 -4.62 15.98 -13.25
N THR A 202 -5.74 15.41 -13.66
CA THR A 202 -6.70 14.72 -12.77
C THR A 202 -6.02 13.54 -12.05
N LYS A 203 -5.27 12.72 -12.78
CA LYS A 203 -4.54 11.59 -12.21
C LYS A 203 -3.39 12.02 -11.30
N LEU A 204 -2.65 13.06 -11.68
CA LEU A 204 -1.59 13.63 -10.85
C LEU A 204 -2.16 14.17 -9.53
N ASN A 205 -3.26 14.91 -9.60
CA ASN A 205 -3.91 15.47 -8.42
C ASN A 205 -4.50 14.40 -7.51
N GLU A 206 -5.00 13.29 -8.09
CA GLU A 206 -5.49 12.16 -7.30
C GLU A 206 -4.36 11.49 -6.49
N VAL A 207 -3.22 11.19 -7.11
CA VAL A 207 -2.10 10.52 -6.43
C VAL A 207 -1.32 11.50 -5.54
N CYS A 208 -0.89 12.62 -6.10
CA CYS A 208 -0.06 13.57 -5.35
C CYS A 208 -0.84 14.30 -4.25
N GLY A 209 -2.14 14.53 -4.44
CA GLY A 209 -3.01 15.08 -3.40
C GLY A 209 -3.17 14.12 -2.23
N ARG A 210 -3.39 12.85 -2.51
CA ARG A 210 -3.54 11.78 -1.51
C ARG A 210 -2.25 11.48 -0.74
N GLU A 211 -1.07 11.59 -1.37
CA GLU A 211 0.17 11.07 -0.79
C GLU A 211 1.19 12.15 -0.43
N LEU A 212 1.14 13.30 -1.09
CA LEU A 212 2.12 14.37 -0.93
C LEU A 212 1.53 15.69 -0.43
N GLY A 213 0.21 15.90 -0.55
CA GLY A 213 -0.42 17.20 -0.32
C GLY A 213 -0.12 18.19 -1.44
N TYR A 214 0.03 17.70 -2.68
CA TYR A 214 0.32 18.52 -3.85
C TYR A 214 -0.80 18.47 -4.87
N GLN A 215 -1.05 19.63 -5.47
CA GLN A 215 -1.97 19.83 -6.57
C GLN A 215 -1.22 20.46 -7.74
N PHE A 216 -1.71 20.23 -8.93
CA PHE A 216 -1.21 20.83 -10.17
C PHE A 216 -2.33 21.57 -10.86
N GLU A 217 -2.05 22.81 -11.25
CA GLU A 217 -2.90 23.62 -12.12
C GLU A 217 -2.27 23.71 -13.50
N LEU A 218 -3.07 23.48 -14.54
CA LEU A 218 -2.58 23.59 -15.90
C LEU A 218 -2.29 25.05 -16.25
N VAL A 219 -1.15 25.29 -16.86
CA VAL A 219 -0.86 26.54 -17.57
C VAL A 219 -1.63 26.50 -18.88
N ASP A 220 -2.76 27.21 -18.95
CA ASP A 220 -3.57 27.32 -20.16
C ASP A 220 -2.98 28.37 -21.09
N ASP A 221 -2.08 27.93 -21.96
CA ASP A 221 -1.44 28.76 -22.98
C ASP A 221 -1.43 28.02 -24.33
N ALA A 222 -2.12 28.58 -25.30
CA ALA A 222 -2.25 27.96 -26.64
C ALA A 222 -0.89 27.72 -27.33
N ARG A 223 0.18 28.40 -26.90
CA ARG A 223 1.54 28.17 -27.41
C ARG A 223 2.11 26.81 -27.00
N LEU A 224 1.56 26.19 -25.98
CA LEU A 224 1.99 24.86 -25.48
C LEU A 224 1.46 23.70 -26.36
N ILE A 225 0.46 23.93 -27.20
CA ILE A 225 -0.05 22.92 -28.14
C ILE A 225 0.45 23.24 -29.55
N ARG A 226 1.29 22.40 -30.08
CA ARG A 226 1.93 22.56 -31.41
C ARG A 226 1.07 21.89 -32.48
N ASP A 227 0.01 22.60 -32.91
CA ASP A 227 -1.08 22.09 -33.75
C ASP A 227 -0.72 22.01 -35.25
N THR A 228 0.45 22.47 -35.66
CA THR A 228 0.91 22.42 -37.05
C THR A 228 2.39 22.07 -37.14
N GLU A 229 2.83 21.42 -38.22
CA GLU A 229 4.23 21.06 -38.47
C GLU A 229 5.17 22.25 -38.41
N LYS A 230 4.76 23.44 -38.86
CA LYS A 230 5.54 24.66 -38.77
C LYS A 230 5.83 25.12 -37.33
N LYS A 231 5.04 24.64 -36.38
CA LYS A 231 5.20 24.92 -34.96
C LYS A 231 5.93 23.82 -34.21
N GLU A 232 6.31 22.73 -34.87
CA GLU A 232 7.08 21.63 -34.28
C GLU A 232 8.34 22.17 -33.61
N VAL A 233 8.62 21.71 -32.41
CA VAL A 233 9.78 22.17 -31.62
C VAL A 233 10.93 21.19 -31.71
N TYR A 234 10.62 19.92 -31.77
CA TYR A 234 11.59 18.84 -31.83
C TYR A 234 11.49 18.08 -33.16
N PRO A 235 12.60 17.52 -33.69
CA PRO A 235 12.53 16.72 -34.89
C PRO A 235 11.68 15.47 -34.67
N ASP A 236 11.20 14.86 -35.76
CA ASP A 236 10.42 13.62 -35.67
C ASP A 236 11.20 12.55 -34.88
N LYS A 237 10.52 11.97 -33.88
CA LYS A 237 11.08 10.95 -32.98
C LYS A 237 12.39 11.35 -32.30
N PRO A 238 12.41 12.41 -31.51
CA PRO A 238 13.62 12.83 -30.80
C PRO A 238 13.97 11.82 -29.70
N LEU A 239 15.24 11.80 -29.29
CA LEU A 239 15.68 11.10 -28.10
C LEU A 239 15.25 11.88 -26.85
N VAL A 240 14.73 11.17 -25.85
CA VAL A 240 14.30 11.79 -24.57
C VAL A 240 15.40 12.64 -23.94
N ARG A 241 16.68 12.21 -23.98
CA ARG A 241 17.84 12.94 -23.46
C ARG A 241 18.06 14.31 -24.16
N THR A 242 17.82 14.38 -25.43
CA THR A 242 17.93 15.63 -26.18
C THR A 242 16.83 16.60 -25.74
N VAL A 243 15.62 16.09 -25.62
CA VAL A 243 14.46 16.91 -25.24
C VAL A 243 14.60 17.42 -23.82
N VAL A 244 14.88 16.58 -22.85
CA VAL A 244 14.97 16.97 -21.43
C VAL A 244 16.00 18.05 -21.19
N ASN A 245 17.14 18.01 -21.88
CA ASN A 245 18.21 19.01 -21.75
C ASN A 245 17.85 20.40 -22.33
N THR A 246 16.87 20.47 -23.21
CA THR A 246 16.46 21.72 -23.89
C THR A 246 15.05 22.16 -23.53
N ALA A 247 14.31 21.33 -22.80
CA ALA A 247 12.91 21.57 -22.49
C ALA A 247 12.69 22.86 -21.69
N THR A 248 13.50 23.13 -20.68
CA THR A 248 13.37 24.35 -19.88
C THR A 248 13.55 25.61 -20.72
N ASP A 249 14.58 25.66 -21.60
CA ASP A 249 14.78 26.78 -22.51
C ASP A 249 13.61 26.91 -23.49
N THR A 250 13.02 25.80 -23.88
CA THR A 250 11.83 25.79 -24.76
C THR A 250 10.64 26.41 -24.06
N PHE A 251 10.32 25.97 -22.84
CA PHE A 251 9.23 26.58 -22.04
C PHE A 251 9.47 28.07 -21.80
N ASN A 252 10.69 28.45 -21.39
CA ASN A 252 11.04 29.84 -21.14
C ASN A 252 10.84 30.74 -22.38
N LYS A 253 11.19 30.23 -23.57
CA LYS A 253 10.96 30.93 -24.86
C LYS A 253 9.47 31.00 -25.21
N LEU A 254 8.69 29.96 -24.92
CA LEU A 254 7.29 29.90 -25.32
C LEU A 254 6.40 30.72 -24.38
N ILE A 255 6.57 30.61 -23.08
CA ILE A 255 5.61 31.14 -22.11
C ILE A 255 6.24 32.05 -21.05
N GLY A 256 7.57 32.10 -20.92
CA GLY A 256 8.28 32.85 -19.88
C GLY A 256 8.59 32.00 -18.66
N GLU A 257 9.76 32.24 -18.05
CA GLU A 257 10.23 31.47 -16.88
C GLU A 257 9.30 31.60 -15.67
N GLU A 258 8.71 32.77 -15.47
CA GLU A 258 7.86 33.14 -14.34
C GLU A 258 6.47 32.50 -14.37
N ASN A 259 6.06 31.89 -15.49
CA ASN A 259 4.68 31.46 -15.71
C ASN A 259 4.42 29.97 -15.45
N TYR A 260 5.42 29.21 -15.00
CA TYR A 260 5.25 27.80 -14.65
C TYR A 260 6.23 27.37 -13.54
N ASP A 261 5.91 26.29 -12.86
CA ASP A 261 6.69 25.71 -11.76
C ASP A 261 7.27 24.35 -12.12
N ALA A 262 6.59 23.61 -12.99
CA ALA A 262 7.02 22.34 -13.56
C ALA A 262 6.61 22.27 -15.05
N GLY A 263 7.46 21.66 -15.89
CA GLY A 263 7.14 21.46 -17.30
C GLY A 263 7.31 20.00 -17.71
N ILE A 264 6.35 19.48 -18.48
CA ILE A 264 6.40 18.13 -19.07
C ILE A 264 6.25 18.24 -20.59
N VAL A 265 7.16 17.60 -21.34
CA VAL A 265 7.08 17.54 -22.81
C VAL A 265 6.56 16.20 -23.25
N PHE A 266 5.52 16.22 -24.09
CA PHE A 266 4.93 15.06 -24.75
C PHE A 266 5.30 15.07 -26.23
N SER A 267 5.98 14.03 -26.70
CA SER A 267 6.36 13.83 -28.09
C SER A 267 6.34 12.33 -28.43
N VAL A 268 6.42 11.98 -29.69
CA VAL A 268 6.64 10.59 -30.10
C VAL A 268 8.14 10.30 -30.09
N TYR A 269 8.62 9.75 -29.00
CA TYR A 269 10.06 9.50 -28.80
C TYR A 269 10.54 8.27 -29.56
N LYS A 270 11.82 8.32 -29.98
CA LYS A 270 12.49 7.19 -30.66
C LYS A 270 12.70 6.01 -29.72
N ASP A 271 13.03 6.28 -28.48
CA ASP A 271 13.37 5.33 -27.43
C ASP A 271 12.21 5.03 -26.46
N ASN A 272 11.06 5.67 -26.68
CA ASN A 272 9.81 5.47 -25.94
C ASN A 272 9.99 5.41 -24.41
N ARG A 273 10.81 6.31 -23.86
CA ARG A 273 11.15 6.41 -22.43
C ARG A 273 10.59 7.69 -21.84
N GLY A 274 10.59 7.76 -20.51
CA GLY A 274 10.56 9.02 -19.78
C GLY A 274 11.98 9.39 -19.32
N LEU A 275 12.18 10.63 -18.98
CA LEU A 275 13.40 11.15 -18.36
C LEU A 275 13.12 12.50 -17.69
N ALA A 276 13.67 12.71 -16.48
CA ALA A 276 13.55 13.98 -15.79
C ALA A 276 14.83 14.38 -15.05
N HIS A 277 14.97 15.68 -14.80
CA HIS A 277 16.00 16.19 -13.90
C HIS A 277 15.59 15.98 -12.44
N LEU A 278 16.51 15.47 -11.63
CA LEU A 278 16.24 15.12 -10.24
C LEU A 278 16.17 16.37 -9.33
N GLY A 279 15.03 16.58 -8.66
CA GLY A 279 14.84 17.61 -7.66
C GLY A 279 14.83 19.03 -8.22
N GLU A 280 14.41 19.21 -9.46
CA GLU A 280 14.42 20.49 -10.17
C GLU A 280 13.03 21.15 -10.26
N ILE A 281 12.02 20.63 -9.54
CA ILE A 281 10.73 21.35 -9.47
C ILE A 281 10.96 22.78 -8.98
N THR A 282 10.42 23.77 -9.68
CA THR A 282 10.67 25.21 -9.47
C THR A 282 12.14 25.65 -9.60
N GLY A 283 13.04 24.73 -9.88
CA GLY A 283 14.48 24.97 -10.05
C GLY A 283 14.85 25.53 -11.43
N LYS A 284 16.15 25.58 -11.69
CA LYS A 284 16.66 26.12 -12.97
C LYS A 284 16.33 25.22 -14.17
N LEU A 285 16.08 23.95 -13.94
CA LEU A 285 15.76 22.96 -14.97
C LEU A 285 14.32 22.43 -14.83
N LYS A 286 13.41 23.23 -14.29
CA LYS A 286 12.03 22.86 -13.96
C LYS A 286 11.15 22.42 -15.15
N GLY A 287 11.54 22.75 -16.38
CA GLY A 287 10.92 22.24 -17.61
C GLY A 287 11.45 20.89 -18.05
N GLY A 288 12.49 20.38 -17.40
CA GLY A 288 13.20 19.16 -17.79
C GLY A 288 12.54 17.88 -17.30
N CYS A 289 11.31 17.63 -17.76
CA CYS A 289 10.60 16.37 -17.62
C CYS A 289 10.00 15.99 -18.98
N VAL A 290 10.21 14.76 -19.41
CA VAL A 290 9.67 14.22 -20.66
C VAL A 290 9.03 12.86 -20.39
N ALA A 291 7.87 12.61 -20.98
CA ALA A 291 7.16 11.35 -20.81
C ALA A 291 6.37 10.99 -22.08
N ASN A 292 6.06 9.71 -22.24
CA ASN A 292 5.05 9.25 -23.20
C ASN A 292 3.63 9.45 -22.59
N GLN A 293 2.61 8.90 -23.23
CA GLN A 293 1.22 9.04 -22.81
C GLN A 293 0.84 8.17 -21.58
N GLU A 294 1.69 7.24 -21.15
CA GLU A 294 1.38 6.33 -20.04
C GLU A 294 1.52 7.02 -18.70
N PHE A 295 0.47 7.02 -17.90
CA PHE A 295 0.43 7.77 -16.65
C PHE A 295 1.53 7.35 -15.66
N TYR A 296 1.86 6.07 -15.59
CA TYR A 296 2.92 5.63 -14.68
C TYR A 296 4.29 6.22 -15.03
N ILE A 297 4.60 6.42 -16.34
CA ILE A 297 5.82 7.12 -16.77
C ILE A 297 5.75 8.60 -16.38
N ILE A 298 4.59 9.25 -16.62
CA ILE A 298 4.38 10.65 -16.28
C ILE A 298 4.61 10.88 -14.79
N LEU A 299 3.99 10.06 -13.94
CA LEU A 299 4.10 10.18 -12.49
C LEU A 299 5.51 9.84 -11.99
N HIS A 300 6.18 8.84 -12.59
CA HIS A 300 7.56 8.47 -12.30
C HIS A 300 8.52 9.62 -12.56
N GLU A 301 8.47 10.19 -13.77
CA GLU A 301 9.35 11.29 -14.15
C GLU A 301 9.08 12.57 -13.36
N LEU A 302 7.80 12.84 -13.07
CA LEU A 302 7.44 13.93 -12.16
C LEU A 302 7.97 13.66 -10.74
N GLY A 303 7.96 12.43 -10.27
CA GLY A 303 8.56 12.02 -9.00
C GLY A 303 10.06 12.33 -8.93
N HIS A 304 10.80 12.14 -10.03
CA HIS A 304 12.19 12.59 -10.15
C HIS A 304 12.29 14.11 -10.05
N LEU A 305 11.48 14.83 -10.80
CA LEU A 305 11.47 16.29 -10.76
C LEU A 305 11.17 16.82 -9.34
N LEU A 306 10.30 16.15 -8.59
CA LEU A 306 10.00 16.41 -7.18
C LEU A 306 11.15 16.04 -6.21
N GLY A 307 12.13 15.25 -6.64
CA GLY A 307 13.34 14.93 -5.88
C GLY A 307 13.49 13.49 -5.42
N SER A 308 12.60 12.58 -5.81
CA SER A 308 12.76 11.16 -5.46
C SER A 308 13.70 10.45 -6.43
N ALA A 309 14.69 9.76 -5.89
CA ALA A 309 15.52 8.82 -6.63
C ALA A 309 14.77 7.49 -6.86
N HIS A 310 15.32 6.62 -7.71
CA HIS A 310 14.84 5.24 -7.84
C HIS A 310 14.88 4.50 -6.51
N THR A 311 14.01 3.51 -6.33
CA THR A 311 13.94 2.70 -5.11
C THR A 311 14.51 1.30 -5.26
N PHE A 312 14.74 0.84 -6.49
CA PHE A 312 15.08 -0.55 -6.82
C PHE A 312 16.60 -0.84 -6.78
N THR A 313 16.94 -2.14 -6.82
CA THR A 313 18.32 -2.63 -6.64
C THR A 313 18.96 -3.18 -7.91
N ILE A 314 18.21 -3.39 -9.00
CA ILE A 314 18.78 -3.91 -10.24
C ILE A 314 19.57 -2.82 -10.98
N GLY A 315 20.68 -3.22 -11.59
CA GLY A 315 21.41 -2.42 -12.56
C GLY A 315 22.40 -1.40 -11.99
N GLY A 316 22.60 -1.36 -10.66
CA GLY A 316 23.62 -0.47 -10.06
C GLY A 316 23.38 1.02 -10.32
N ALA A 317 22.13 1.44 -10.48
CA ALA A 317 21.76 2.83 -10.71
C ALA A 317 22.35 3.74 -9.63
N THR A 318 23.13 4.76 -10.03
CA THR A 318 23.86 5.63 -9.12
C THR A 318 22.95 6.53 -8.28
N ALA A 319 21.71 6.76 -8.74
CA ALA A 319 20.67 7.54 -8.06
C ALA A 319 19.53 6.64 -7.57
N SER A 320 19.82 5.74 -6.63
CA SER A 320 18.83 4.87 -6.02
C SER A 320 18.88 4.95 -4.49
N SER A 321 17.73 4.83 -3.86
CA SER A 321 17.62 4.66 -2.40
C SER A 321 17.87 3.21 -1.97
N PHE A 322 17.79 2.25 -2.90
CA PHE A 322 17.93 0.81 -2.69
C PHE A 322 17.00 0.22 -1.62
N THR A 323 15.78 0.77 -1.50
CA THR A 323 14.81 0.37 -0.49
C THR A 323 13.84 -0.71 -0.96
N GLU A 324 13.82 -1.03 -2.25
CA GLU A 324 12.98 -2.08 -2.84
C GLU A 324 13.84 -3.12 -3.57
N PRO A 325 13.53 -4.42 -3.43
CA PRO A 325 14.26 -5.48 -4.12
C PRO A 325 13.91 -5.53 -5.60
N ASP A 326 14.78 -6.14 -6.39
CA ASP A 326 14.58 -6.37 -7.82
C ASP A 326 14.21 -5.07 -8.55
N ARG A 327 13.08 -5.05 -9.24
CA ARG A 327 12.55 -3.90 -9.96
C ARG A 327 11.66 -3.01 -9.10
N GLY A 328 11.33 -3.43 -7.87
CA GLY A 328 10.43 -2.72 -6.96
C GLY A 328 8.96 -2.77 -7.36
N ASN A 329 8.11 -2.19 -6.51
CA ASN A 329 6.65 -2.15 -6.67
C ASN A 329 6.08 -0.72 -6.68
N SER A 330 6.76 0.24 -6.07
CA SER A 330 6.29 1.63 -6.00
C SER A 330 6.58 2.39 -7.30
N ILE A 331 5.99 3.59 -7.45
CA ILE A 331 6.10 4.39 -8.66
C ILE A 331 7.55 4.77 -9.00
N MET A 332 8.41 4.95 -8.00
CA MET A 332 9.83 5.28 -8.24
C MET A 332 10.69 4.05 -8.51
N SER A 333 10.08 2.94 -8.85
CA SER A 333 10.73 1.70 -9.30
C SER A 333 10.40 1.41 -10.77
N TYR A 334 10.89 0.28 -11.29
CA TYR A 334 10.52 -0.17 -12.65
C TYR A 334 9.35 -1.15 -12.63
N ILE A 335 8.62 -1.13 -11.55
CA ILE A 335 7.32 -1.71 -11.29
C ILE A 335 7.19 -3.18 -11.67
N ASN A 336 7.18 -4.02 -10.65
CA ASN A 336 6.67 -5.39 -10.74
C ASN A 336 5.15 -5.43 -10.49
N ASP A 337 4.62 -4.47 -9.74
CA ASP A 337 3.17 -4.31 -9.54
C ASP A 337 2.59 -3.48 -10.68
N PRO A 338 1.67 -4.03 -11.47
CA PRO A 338 1.01 -3.33 -12.57
C PRO A 338 0.19 -2.10 -12.13
N TYR A 339 -0.08 -1.96 -10.85
CA TYR A 339 -0.83 -0.87 -10.26
C TYR A 339 0.03 0.08 -9.40
N GLY A 340 1.32 0.14 -9.63
CA GLY A 340 2.29 0.94 -8.88
C GLY A 340 2.08 2.46 -8.95
N THR A 341 0.85 2.92 -8.73
CA THR A 341 0.47 4.35 -8.68
C THR A 341 0.50 4.86 -7.25
N TYR A 342 1.57 4.57 -6.52
CA TYR A 342 1.81 5.04 -5.16
C TYR A 342 3.29 5.30 -4.92
N PHE A 343 3.62 6.23 -4.05
CA PHE A 343 4.98 6.46 -3.56
C PHE A 343 5.26 5.60 -2.33
N SER A 344 6.46 5.03 -2.27
CA SER A 344 6.90 4.39 -1.02
C SER A 344 7.16 5.44 0.07
N LEU A 345 7.07 5.07 1.34
CA LEU A 345 7.41 5.96 2.46
C LEU A 345 8.81 6.59 2.31
N PRO A 346 9.86 5.84 1.89
CA PRO A 346 11.15 6.44 1.57
C PRO A 346 11.10 7.51 0.46
N SER A 347 10.28 7.31 -0.58
CA SER A 347 10.11 8.30 -1.65
C SER A 347 9.39 9.55 -1.17
N ILE A 348 8.30 9.41 -0.41
CA ILE A 348 7.57 10.50 0.20
C ILE A 348 8.50 11.33 1.10
N TYR A 349 9.27 10.66 1.95
CA TYR A 349 10.28 11.30 2.79
C TYR A 349 11.28 12.14 1.99
N THR A 350 11.81 11.58 0.90
CA THR A 350 12.78 12.28 0.04
C THR A 350 12.17 13.50 -0.65
N ILE A 351 10.94 13.35 -1.17
CA ILE A 351 10.19 14.44 -1.82
C ILE A 351 9.91 15.56 -0.83
N HIS A 352 9.39 15.23 0.35
CA HIS A 352 9.10 16.24 1.38
C HIS A 352 10.36 16.96 1.87
N ASN A 353 11.47 16.26 2.02
CA ASN A 353 12.76 16.88 2.33
C ASN A 353 13.18 17.89 1.24
N ARG A 354 13.00 17.50 -0.03
CA ARG A 354 13.40 18.40 -1.14
C ARG A 354 12.51 19.63 -1.26
N THR A 355 11.22 19.47 -1.01
CA THR A 355 10.24 20.56 -1.24
C THR A 355 9.96 21.40 0.01
N ASN A 356 10.19 20.89 1.21
CA ASN A 356 9.79 21.57 2.45
C ASN A 356 10.95 21.97 3.37
N LEU A 357 12.15 21.40 3.20
CA LEU A 357 13.31 21.77 4.00
C LEU A 357 14.23 22.70 3.22
N HIS A 358 14.35 23.95 3.68
CA HIS A 358 15.22 24.94 3.06
C HIS A 358 16.71 24.61 3.30
N ASP A 359 17.03 24.25 4.55
CA ASP A 359 18.34 23.77 4.99
C ASP A 359 18.27 23.05 6.35
N ALA A 360 19.38 22.41 6.78
CA ALA A 360 19.44 21.69 8.05
C ALA A 360 19.20 22.59 9.28
N TYR A 361 19.54 23.89 9.20
CA TYR A 361 19.33 24.83 10.30
C TYR A 361 17.85 25.11 10.53
N TYR A 362 17.08 25.30 9.44
CA TYR A 362 15.65 25.47 9.54
C TYR A 362 14.94 24.16 9.92
N ALA A 363 15.47 23.03 9.50
CA ALA A 363 14.98 21.73 9.94
C ALA A 363 15.01 21.57 11.46
N ASP A 364 16.09 22.01 12.12
CA ASP A 364 16.22 21.96 13.57
C ASP A 364 15.28 22.91 14.31
N LYS A 365 15.08 24.11 13.81
CA LYS A 365 14.14 25.09 14.39
C LYS A 365 12.66 24.78 14.07
N ALA A 366 12.40 24.13 12.94
CA ALA A 366 11.06 23.75 12.51
C ALA A 366 10.56 22.47 13.17
N ARG A 367 11.30 21.89 14.11
CA ARG A 367 10.92 20.64 14.81
C ARG A 367 9.52 20.66 15.41
N THR A 368 8.97 21.82 15.68
CA THR A 368 7.63 21.98 16.21
C THR A 368 6.57 22.32 15.15
N GLN A 369 6.96 22.79 13.98
CA GLN A 369 6.03 23.14 12.89
C GLN A 369 6.76 23.18 11.55
N LEU A 370 6.73 22.12 10.76
CA LEU A 370 7.08 22.17 9.31
C LEU A 370 5.97 22.86 8.49
N VAL A 371 5.26 23.79 9.11
CA VAL A 371 4.30 24.60 8.40
C VAL A 371 5.08 25.61 7.56
N GLY A 372 5.24 25.29 6.30
CA GLY A 372 5.49 26.30 5.31
C GLY A 372 6.89 26.86 5.19
N LEU A 373 7.95 26.09 5.45
CA LEU A 373 9.30 26.47 5.03
C LEU A 373 9.66 25.79 3.69
N PRO A 374 9.08 26.26 2.57
CA PRO A 374 9.40 25.66 1.28
C PRO A 374 10.84 26.01 0.90
N GLN A 375 11.44 25.16 0.06
CA GLN A 375 12.64 25.52 -0.68
C GLN A 375 12.38 26.83 -1.43
N PRO A 376 13.43 27.60 -1.76
CA PRO A 376 13.26 28.82 -2.57
C PRO A 376 12.43 28.52 -3.82
N ASN A 377 11.46 29.39 -4.09
CA ASN A 377 10.52 29.31 -5.21
C ASN A 377 9.45 28.19 -5.14
N ILE A 378 9.45 27.34 -4.11
CA ILE A 378 8.33 26.41 -3.87
C ILE A 378 7.10 27.20 -3.38
N PRO A 379 5.90 26.98 -3.92
CA PRO A 379 4.68 27.66 -3.48
C PRO A 379 4.40 27.44 -2.00
N TYR A 380 3.94 28.48 -1.29
CA TYR A 380 3.57 28.35 0.13
C TYR A 380 2.42 27.39 0.36
N GLY A 381 1.41 27.40 -0.50
CA GLY A 381 0.22 26.58 -0.40
C GLY A 381 -0.85 27.12 0.55
N GLU A 382 -1.97 26.42 0.60
CA GLU A 382 -3.13 26.74 1.44
C GLU A 382 -3.04 25.98 2.77
N PRO A 383 -3.20 26.65 3.93
CA PRO A 383 -3.16 25.97 5.23
C PRO A 383 -4.24 24.88 5.37
N SER A 384 -3.89 23.78 5.99
CA SER A 384 -4.78 22.67 6.33
C SER A 384 -4.89 22.54 7.86
N ASP A 385 -6.12 22.41 8.36
CA ASP A 385 -6.41 22.19 9.78
C ASP A 385 -6.37 20.69 10.16
N ASN A 386 -6.02 19.82 9.22
CA ASN A 386 -5.95 18.38 9.42
C ASN A 386 -5.00 18.00 10.56
N LYS A 387 -5.33 16.93 11.31
CA LYS A 387 -4.50 16.40 12.39
C LYS A 387 -3.96 15.04 12.03
N ALA A 388 -2.69 14.83 12.36
CA ALA A 388 -2.03 13.56 12.02
C ALA A 388 -2.66 12.36 12.75
N PRO A 389 -2.79 11.23 12.06
CA PRO A 389 -3.15 9.96 12.70
C PRO A 389 -2.11 9.55 13.74
N MET A 390 -2.50 8.65 14.64
CA MET A 390 -1.64 8.17 15.73
C MET A 390 -1.58 6.65 15.75
N ILE A 391 -0.39 6.09 15.63
CA ILE A 391 -0.11 4.65 15.79
C ILE A 391 -0.09 4.31 17.29
N ASP A 392 -0.78 3.25 17.70
CA ASP A 392 -0.63 2.69 19.05
C ASP A 392 0.70 1.95 19.17
N ARG A 393 1.72 2.65 19.65
CA ARG A 393 3.07 2.13 19.78
C ARG A 393 3.20 1.04 20.86
N SER A 394 2.25 0.96 21.78
CA SER A 394 2.25 -0.07 22.83
C SER A 394 2.07 -1.49 22.26
N LYS A 395 1.54 -1.60 21.04
CA LYS A 395 1.34 -2.85 20.30
C LYS A 395 2.54 -3.24 19.41
N LEU A 396 3.54 -2.36 19.31
CA LEU A 396 4.66 -2.55 18.41
C LEU A 396 5.96 -2.68 19.22
N LYS A 397 6.89 -3.51 18.72
CA LYS A 397 8.22 -3.67 19.33
C LYS A 397 9.27 -2.96 18.48
N LYS A 398 10.34 -2.47 19.13
CA LYS A 398 11.49 -1.88 18.44
C LYS A 398 12.22 -2.88 17.52
N SER A 399 12.11 -4.18 17.83
CA SER A 399 12.63 -5.25 16.98
C SER A 399 11.90 -6.58 17.19
N TYR A 400 11.91 -7.40 16.14
CA TYR A 400 11.38 -8.76 16.14
C TYR A 400 12.45 -9.71 15.60
N ALA A 401 12.76 -10.78 16.36
CA ALA A 401 13.67 -11.80 15.90
C ALA A 401 12.90 -12.94 15.23
N LEU A 402 13.27 -13.30 14.02
CA LEU A 402 12.65 -14.34 13.21
C LEU A 402 13.67 -15.35 12.73
N PRO A 403 13.34 -16.63 12.66
CA PRO A 403 14.16 -17.57 11.91
C PRO A 403 14.01 -17.36 10.40
N PRO A 404 14.97 -17.78 9.58
CA PRO A 404 14.88 -17.69 8.13
C PRO A 404 13.63 -18.42 7.60
N ASN A 405 13.20 -18.07 6.39
CA ASN A 405 12.07 -18.71 5.74
C ASN A 405 10.76 -18.74 6.56
N THR A 406 10.57 -17.74 7.38
CA THR A 406 9.37 -17.52 8.20
C THR A 406 8.59 -16.33 7.65
N TYR A 407 7.29 -16.51 7.44
CA TYR A 407 6.41 -15.41 7.05
C TYR A 407 6.17 -14.48 8.25
N PHE A 408 6.00 -13.21 7.97
CA PHE A 408 5.66 -12.25 9.01
C PHE A 408 4.65 -11.21 8.54
N GLN A 409 3.92 -10.65 9.49
CA GLN A 409 2.86 -9.68 9.26
C GLN A 409 2.90 -8.62 10.35
N PHE A 410 2.92 -7.36 9.96
CA PHE A 410 2.69 -6.27 10.90
C PHE A 410 1.18 -6.02 11.04
N THR A 411 0.73 -5.85 12.27
CA THR A 411 -0.60 -5.33 12.57
C THR A 411 -0.41 -3.93 13.15
N ILE A 412 -0.92 -2.91 12.48
CA ILE A 412 -0.71 -1.51 12.82
C ILE A 412 -2.04 -0.97 13.39
N GLU A 413 -2.15 -0.92 14.71
CA GLU A 413 -3.29 -0.28 15.36
C GLU A 413 -3.09 1.24 15.34
N ALA A 414 -4.08 1.98 14.86
CA ALA A 414 -4.01 3.43 14.78
C ALA A 414 -5.40 4.07 14.89
N SER A 415 -5.41 5.35 15.23
CA SER A 415 -6.62 6.17 15.26
C SER A 415 -6.35 7.53 14.63
N ASP A 416 -7.40 8.17 14.15
CA ASP A 416 -7.33 9.52 13.62
C ASP A 416 -8.13 10.48 14.49
N PRO A 417 -7.57 11.66 14.90
CA PRO A 417 -8.28 12.62 15.76
C PRO A 417 -9.47 13.29 15.08
N ASP A 418 -9.49 13.39 13.76
CA ASP A 418 -10.55 13.99 12.96
C ASP A 418 -11.53 12.95 12.39
N GLY A 419 -11.27 11.66 12.70
CA GLY A 419 -12.08 10.52 12.27
C GLY A 419 -11.91 10.15 10.80
N ASP A 420 -10.80 10.53 10.20
CA ASP A 420 -10.54 10.26 8.79
C ASP A 420 -10.18 8.79 8.54
N PRO A 421 -10.58 8.24 7.39
CA PRO A 421 -10.22 6.87 7.02
C PRO A 421 -8.71 6.72 6.82
N LEU A 422 -8.15 5.68 7.43
CA LEU A 422 -6.71 5.44 7.44
C LEU A 422 -6.27 4.50 6.34
N LEU A 423 -5.08 4.78 5.81
CA LEU A 423 -4.32 3.91 4.92
C LEU A 423 -3.04 3.46 5.63
N TYR A 424 -2.74 2.18 5.51
CA TYR A 424 -1.63 1.51 6.19
C TYR A 424 -0.55 1.07 5.20
N MET A 425 0.70 1.18 5.60
CA MET A 425 1.88 0.84 4.81
C MET A 425 2.96 0.24 5.69
N ALA A 426 3.74 -0.69 5.14
CA ALA A 426 4.96 -1.18 5.77
C ALA A 426 6.05 -1.37 4.70
N HIS A 427 7.11 -0.59 4.77
CA HIS A 427 8.15 -0.56 3.75
C HIS A 427 9.52 -0.78 4.36
N GLN A 428 10.36 -1.56 3.68
CA GLN A 428 11.77 -1.63 4.05
C GLN A 428 12.44 -0.28 3.78
N ALA A 429 13.28 0.16 4.71
CA ALA A 429 13.89 1.48 4.71
C ALA A 429 15.39 1.45 5.05
N ASP A 430 16.12 0.47 4.51
CA ASP A 430 17.57 0.37 4.59
C ASP A 430 18.20 1.19 3.48
N PHE A 431 18.22 2.51 3.64
CA PHE A 431 18.70 3.44 2.60
C PHE A 431 20.16 3.21 2.24
N LYS A 432 20.45 3.27 0.93
CA LYS A 432 21.80 3.23 0.34
C LYS A 432 22.62 1.95 0.62
N GLU A 433 22.02 0.94 1.19
CA GLU A 433 22.63 -0.35 1.36
C GLU A 433 22.32 -1.23 0.13
N PHE A 434 23.13 -1.08 -0.91
CA PHE A 434 22.99 -1.86 -2.13
C PHE A 434 22.91 -3.35 -1.83
N GLY A 435 21.92 -4.00 -2.42
CA GLY A 435 21.71 -5.43 -2.27
C GLY A 435 21.09 -5.86 -0.93
N LYS A 436 20.73 -4.95 0.00
CA LYS A 436 20.08 -5.28 1.29
C LYS A 436 18.55 -5.37 1.18
N ALA A 437 17.92 -4.67 0.23
CA ALA A 437 16.48 -4.73 0.05
C ALA A 437 16.03 -6.16 -0.31
N ARG A 438 15.02 -6.66 0.41
CA ARG A 438 14.47 -8.02 0.28
C ARG A 438 12.96 -8.03 0.16
N PHE A 439 12.32 -7.01 0.71
CA PHE A 439 10.89 -7.00 0.90
C PHE A 439 10.30 -5.88 0.03
N PRO A 440 9.40 -6.24 -0.92
CA PRO A 440 8.75 -5.25 -1.75
C PRO A 440 7.86 -4.34 -0.91
N SER A 441 7.71 -3.09 -1.32
CA SER A 441 6.74 -2.19 -0.72
C SER A 441 5.31 -2.66 -1.04
N ASN A 442 4.40 -2.45 -0.10
CA ASN A 442 2.98 -2.65 -0.33
C ASN A 442 2.30 -1.34 -0.73
N ARG A 443 1.23 -1.46 -1.53
CA ARG A 443 0.34 -0.34 -1.79
C ARG A 443 -0.33 0.13 -0.49
N PRO A 444 -0.57 1.44 -0.29
CA PRO A 444 -1.42 1.92 0.79
C PRO A 444 -2.77 1.19 0.80
N THR A 445 -3.17 0.64 1.94
CA THR A 445 -4.36 -0.21 2.09
C THR A 445 -5.16 0.18 3.33
N THR A 446 -6.47 -0.06 3.29
CA THR A 446 -7.34 0.09 4.47
C THR A 446 -7.23 -1.08 5.45
N ASP A 447 -6.57 -2.18 5.06
CA ASP A 447 -6.28 -3.29 5.97
C ASP A 447 -5.07 -2.92 6.83
N ASN A 448 -5.23 -2.94 8.14
CA ASN A 448 -4.18 -2.66 9.11
C ASN A 448 -3.17 -3.80 9.27
N LYS A 449 -3.34 -4.90 8.53
CA LYS A 449 -2.46 -6.07 8.52
C LYS A 449 -1.67 -6.15 7.23
N ILE A 450 -0.37 -5.91 7.33
CA ILE A 450 0.55 -5.96 6.20
C ILE A 450 1.41 -7.21 6.28
N ALA A 451 1.15 -8.15 5.39
CA ALA A 451 1.86 -9.43 5.35
C ALA A 451 3.01 -9.40 4.33
N PHE A 452 4.14 -9.96 4.73
CA PHE A 452 5.27 -10.17 3.86
C PHE A 452 5.35 -11.64 3.47
N TYR A 453 4.93 -11.85 2.22
CA TYR A 453 5.01 -13.11 1.52
C TYR A 453 6.33 -13.22 0.76
N ARG A 454 6.49 -14.36 0.11
CA ARG A 454 7.56 -14.55 -0.87
C ARG A 454 7.44 -13.54 -1.99
N PRO A 455 8.55 -12.97 -2.47
CA PRO A 455 8.51 -12.11 -3.64
C PRO A 455 7.95 -12.89 -4.83
N TYR A 456 7.07 -12.24 -5.59
CA TYR A 456 6.68 -12.74 -6.89
C TYR A 456 7.83 -12.54 -7.86
N THR A 457 8.18 -13.55 -8.63
CA THR A 457 9.02 -13.37 -9.82
C THR A 457 8.20 -13.69 -11.06
N LYS A 458 8.44 -12.92 -12.10
CA LYS A 458 7.82 -13.17 -13.39
C LYS A 458 8.48 -14.39 -14.02
N ASP A 459 7.70 -15.39 -14.39
CA ASP A 459 8.22 -16.51 -15.18
C ASP A 459 8.61 -15.99 -16.58
N ASN A 460 9.89 -15.98 -16.88
CA ASN A 460 10.42 -15.49 -18.16
C ASN A 460 9.93 -16.30 -19.37
N ASN A 461 9.42 -17.51 -19.16
CA ASN A 461 8.95 -18.37 -20.24
C ASN A 461 7.45 -18.19 -20.53
N THR A 462 6.65 -17.94 -19.50
CA THR A 462 5.18 -17.81 -19.63
C THR A 462 4.69 -16.40 -19.53
N ASN A 463 5.55 -15.46 -19.13
CA ASN A 463 5.21 -14.06 -18.84
C ASN A 463 4.16 -13.89 -17.70
N GLU A 464 3.87 -14.98 -16.97
CA GLU A 464 2.98 -15.01 -15.83
C GLU A 464 3.72 -14.74 -14.52
N TRP A 465 3.07 -14.06 -13.60
CA TRP A 465 3.57 -13.88 -12.26
C TRP A 465 3.31 -15.17 -11.46
N LYS A 466 4.38 -15.82 -11.02
CA LYS A 466 4.29 -16.99 -10.14
C LYS A 466 4.86 -16.64 -8.79
N GLU A 467 4.18 -17.06 -7.72
CA GLU A 467 4.83 -17.19 -6.43
C GLU A 467 6.01 -18.14 -6.59
N VAL A 468 7.19 -17.60 -6.62
CA VAL A 468 8.38 -18.44 -6.55
C VAL A 468 8.57 -18.82 -5.10
N PRO A 469 8.79 -20.12 -4.80
CA PRO A 469 9.30 -20.51 -3.52
C PRO A 469 10.60 -19.72 -3.28
N TYR A 470 10.55 -18.72 -2.42
CA TYR A 470 11.73 -17.97 -2.06
C TYR A 470 12.70 -18.94 -1.43
N LYS A 471 13.68 -19.35 -2.17
CA LYS A 471 14.90 -19.82 -1.56
C LYS A 471 15.59 -18.56 -1.11
N PHE A 472 15.61 -18.31 0.20
CA PHE A 472 16.67 -17.51 0.75
C PHE A 472 17.95 -18.14 0.22
N THR A 473 18.64 -17.44 -0.64
CA THR A 473 19.99 -17.88 -1.01
C THR A 473 20.82 -17.80 0.26
N GLU A 474 21.80 -18.67 0.39
CA GLU A 474 22.66 -18.75 1.61
C GLU A 474 23.24 -17.38 2.02
N GLU A 475 23.41 -16.44 1.08
CA GLU A 475 23.87 -15.07 1.32
C GLU A 475 22.88 -14.17 2.10
N TYR A 476 21.58 -14.53 2.21
CA TYR A 476 20.54 -13.64 2.74
C TYR A 476 19.72 -14.27 3.85
N GLU A 477 20.18 -15.37 4.42
CA GLU A 477 19.44 -16.10 5.44
C GLU A 477 19.36 -15.36 6.79
N THR A 478 20.33 -14.50 7.06
CA THR A 478 20.40 -13.72 8.31
C THR A 478 20.66 -12.25 8.06
N GLY A 479 20.21 -11.38 8.96
CA GLY A 479 20.44 -9.95 8.87
C GLY A 479 19.39 -9.12 9.59
N ASP A 480 19.72 -7.86 9.78
CA ASP A 480 18.84 -6.86 10.37
C ASP A 480 18.25 -5.99 9.26
N PHE A 481 16.93 -5.93 9.18
CA PHE A 481 16.18 -5.15 8.19
C PHE A 481 15.36 -4.09 8.88
N THR A 482 15.51 -2.85 8.46
CA THR A 482 14.73 -1.72 8.97
C THR A 482 13.42 -1.60 8.23
N PHE A 483 12.33 -1.49 8.97
CA PHE A 483 10.99 -1.26 8.42
C PHE A 483 10.41 0.05 8.95
N TRP A 484 9.78 0.78 8.05
CA TRP A 484 8.91 1.89 8.37
C TRP A 484 7.46 1.43 8.25
N LEU A 485 6.75 1.51 9.38
CA LEU A 485 5.33 1.22 9.48
C LEU A 485 4.61 2.56 9.47
N GLY A 486 3.87 2.84 8.42
CA GLY A 486 3.20 4.12 8.22
C GLY A 486 1.69 4.00 8.27
N VAL A 487 1.06 5.03 8.79
CA VAL A 487 -0.38 5.27 8.68
C VAL A 487 -0.60 6.67 8.15
N CYS A 488 -1.58 6.84 7.26
CA CYS A 488 -1.89 8.08 6.58
C CYS A 488 -3.41 8.25 6.45
N ASP A 489 -3.88 9.49 6.57
CA ASP A 489 -5.28 9.90 6.38
C ASP A 489 -5.60 10.41 4.95
N GLY A 490 -4.63 10.31 4.03
CA GLY A 490 -4.71 10.87 2.68
C GLY A 490 -5.82 10.31 1.78
N SER A 491 -6.54 9.27 2.20
CA SER A 491 -7.66 8.70 1.43
C SER A 491 -8.81 9.70 1.23
N VAL A 492 -8.88 10.74 2.03
CA VAL A 492 -9.85 11.84 1.89
C VAL A 492 -9.59 12.67 0.63
N GLY A 493 -8.33 12.72 0.17
CA GLY A 493 -7.88 13.55 -0.96
C GLY A 493 -7.50 14.97 -0.53
N ALA A 494 -7.26 15.83 -1.51
CA ALA A 494 -6.74 17.20 -1.28
C ALA A 494 -7.74 18.17 -0.65
N TYR A 495 -9.02 17.85 -0.64
CA TYR A 495 -10.07 18.70 -0.06
C TYR A 495 -11.09 17.87 0.72
N LYS A 496 -11.45 18.35 1.92
CA LYS A 496 -12.51 17.81 2.76
C LYS A 496 -13.56 18.90 3.01
N ALA A 497 -14.78 18.65 2.56
CA ALA A 497 -15.88 19.64 2.67
C ALA A 497 -15.52 21.04 2.13
N GLY A 498 -14.75 21.09 1.04
CA GLY A 498 -14.33 22.35 0.38
C GLY A 498 -13.18 23.08 1.06
N LYS A 499 -12.56 22.50 2.09
CA LYS A 499 -11.36 23.04 2.74
C LYS A 499 -10.13 22.23 2.35
N PRO A 500 -8.94 22.86 2.26
CA PRO A 500 -7.69 22.14 2.05
C PRO A 500 -7.50 21.03 3.07
N HIS A 501 -7.15 19.86 2.58
CA HIS A 501 -6.84 18.69 3.38
C HIS A 501 -5.53 18.10 2.87
N THR A 502 -4.52 18.02 3.72
CA THR A 502 -3.23 17.45 3.38
C THR A 502 -3.09 16.06 3.99
N PRO A 503 -2.50 15.09 3.28
CA PRO A 503 -2.20 13.80 3.87
C PRO A 503 -1.17 13.99 4.99
N LEU A 504 -1.50 13.49 6.17
CA LEU A 504 -0.59 13.49 7.31
C LEU A 504 -0.25 12.04 7.68
N TYR A 505 0.93 11.87 8.22
CA TYR A 505 1.52 10.57 8.48
C TYR A 505 1.92 10.42 9.94
N ASP A 506 1.72 9.24 10.49
CA ASP A 506 2.50 8.76 11.61
C ASP A 506 3.32 7.55 11.18
N VAL A 507 4.61 7.53 11.50
CA VAL A 507 5.55 6.49 11.08
C VAL A 507 6.27 5.93 12.28
N TYR A 508 6.26 4.60 12.41
CA TYR A 508 6.99 3.89 13.44
C TYR A 508 8.11 3.06 12.79
N GLN A 509 9.32 3.20 13.31
CA GLN A 509 10.46 2.40 12.86
C GLN A 509 10.64 1.17 13.73
N THR A 510 10.74 0.01 13.09
CA THR A 510 11.07 -1.26 13.73
C THR A 510 12.14 -2.00 12.96
N LYS A 511 12.73 -3.03 13.57
CA LYS A 511 13.68 -3.93 12.91
C LYS A 511 13.13 -5.35 12.85
N VAL A 512 13.31 -5.99 11.72
CA VAL A 512 13.15 -7.44 11.57
C VAL A 512 14.55 -8.04 11.54
N GLN A 513 14.87 -8.83 12.56
CA GLN A 513 16.16 -9.49 12.72
C GLN A 513 16.01 -10.96 12.32
N ILE A 514 16.49 -11.31 11.13
CA ILE A 514 16.50 -12.71 10.70
C ILE A 514 17.76 -13.39 11.26
N LYS A 515 17.58 -14.32 12.16
CA LYS A 515 18.65 -15.04 12.89
C LYS A 515 18.56 -16.53 12.58
N ASP A 516 19.73 -17.20 12.61
CA ASP A 516 19.78 -18.65 12.46
C ASP A 516 18.79 -19.34 13.38
N GLY A 517 18.04 -20.26 12.83
CA GLY A 517 17.04 -21.00 13.58
C GLY A 517 16.10 -21.84 12.70
N THR A 518 15.22 -22.56 13.36
CA THR A 518 14.22 -23.40 12.68
C THR A 518 13.08 -22.53 12.13
N PRO A 519 12.77 -22.57 10.82
CA PRO A 519 11.65 -21.84 10.23
C PRO A 519 10.33 -22.13 10.94
N PHE A 520 9.51 -21.10 11.14
CA PHE A 520 8.15 -21.25 11.65
C PHE A 520 7.21 -21.64 10.51
N ARG A 521 6.82 -22.91 10.44
CA ARG A 521 6.03 -23.48 9.33
C ARG A 521 5.09 -24.57 9.79
N ILE A 522 3.92 -24.70 9.15
CA ILE A 522 3.09 -25.89 9.23
C ILE A 522 3.85 -27.02 8.55
N THR A 523 4.11 -28.10 9.30
CA THR A 523 4.91 -29.25 8.84
C THR A 523 4.05 -30.45 8.50
N ASN A 524 2.90 -30.60 9.14
CA ASN A 524 1.98 -31.70 8.88
C ASN A 524 0.56 -31.36 9.35
N ILE A 525 -0.42 -31.98 8.70
CA ILE A 525 -1.83 -31.90 9.07
C ILE A 525 -2.36 -33.32 9.18
N VAL A 526 -2.66 -33.75 10.40
CA VAL A 526 -3.16 -35.10 10.68
C VAL A 526 -4.66 -35.09 10.89
N ARG A 527 -5.36 -35.97 10.21
CA ARG A 527 -6.82 -36.08 10.25
C ARG A 527 -7.27 -37.22 11.12
N SER A 528 -8.43 -37.06 11.72
CA SER A 528 -9.12 -38.19 12.40
C SER A 528 -9.68 -39.23 11.43
N SER A 529 -9.97 -38.84 10.18
CA SER A 529 -10.50 -39.70 9.12
C SER A 529 -9.41 -40.15 8.12
N ARG A 530 -9.38 -41.43 7.75
CA ARG A 530 -8.31 -41.99 6.93
C ARG A 530 -8.43 -41.77 5.42
N SER A 531 -9.52 -41.26 4.90
CA SER A 531 -9.71 -41.13 3.44
C SER A 531 -10.75 -40.05 3.05
N GLY A 532 -10.56 -39.46 1.87
CA GLY A 532 -11.47 -38.52 1.25
C GLY A 532 -11.23 -37.07 1.66
N ALA A 533 -12.13 -36.19 1.26
CA ALA A 533 -12.07 -34.75 1.61
C ALA A 533 -12.37 -34.53 3.09
N TYR A 534 -11.87 -33.45 3.64
CA TYR A 534 -12.15 -33.00 5.01
C TYR A 534 -13.65 -32.80 5.23
N LYS A 535 -14.13 -33.13 6.42
CA LYS A 535 -15.56 -32.96 6.79
C LYS A 535 -15.73 -31.85 7.80
N ARG A 536 -16.84 -31.15 7.70
CA ARG A 536 -17.24 -30.18 8.73
C ARG A 536 -17.34 -30.85 10.10
N GLY A 537 -16.79 -30.20 11.13
CA GLY A 537 -16.75 -30.75 12.48
C GLY A 537 -15.78 -31.91 12.69
N GLU A 538 -14.92 -32.20 11.73
CA GLU A 538 -13.81 -33.15 11.87
C GLU A 538 -12.69 -32.50 12.70
N ASP A 539 -12.11 -33.30 13.61
CA ASP A 539 -10.92 -32.88 14.34
C ASP A 539 -9.67 -33.07 13.47
N VAL A 540 -8.84 -32.04 13.45
CA VAL A 540 -7.61 -31.97 12.67
C VAL A 540 -6.48 -31.54 13.60
N THR A 541 -5.39 -32.32 13.61
CA THR A 541 -4.18 -31.97 14.34
C THR A 541 -3.19 -31.32 13.42
N LEU A 542 -2.83 -30.08 13.74
CA LEU A 542 -1.82 -29.30 13.06
C LEU A 542 -0.48 -29.47 13.78
N HIS A 543 0.57 -29.73 13.02
CA HIS A 543 1.93 -29.72 13.51
C HIS A 543 2.69 -28.59 12.83
N TRP A 544 3.51 -27.85 13.60
CA TRP A 544 4.36 -26.80 13.08
C TRP A 544 5.73 -26.81 13.75
N SER A 545 6.73 -26.30 13.06
CA SER A 545 8.08 -26.15 13.62
C SER A 545 8.19 -24.85 14.42
N VAL A 546 8.88 -24.90 15.55
CA VAL A 546 9.08 -23.77 16.47
C VAL A 546 10.55 -23.69 16.88
N ASP A 547 11.18 -22.56 16.71
CA ASP A 547 12.48 -22.29 17.28
C ASP A 547 12.35 -21.79 18.73
N LYS A 548 12.71 -22.63 19.68
CA LYS A 548 12.58 -22.34 21.12
C LYS A 548 13.58 -21.29 21.63
N LYS A 549 14.56 -20.88 20.80
CA LYS A 549 15.51 -19.82 21.16
C LYS A 549 15.01 -18.45 20.74
N LEU A 550 14.21 -18.39 19.68
CA LEU A 550 13.70 -17.15 19.08
C LEU A 550 12.30 -16.78 19.57
N PHE A 551 11.48 -17.79 19.90
CA PHE A 551 10.16 -17.56 20.49
C PHE A 551 10.18 -17.78 22.00
N ALA A 552 9.51 -16.92 22.74
CA ALA A 552 9.41 -17.05 24.20
C ALA A 552 8.77 -18.41 24.59
N PRO A 553 9.20 -19.04 25.70
CA PRO A 553 8.68 -20.33 26.13
C PRO A 553 7.16 -20.34 26.39
N ASP A 554 6.60 -19.20 26.77
CA ASP A 554 5.18 -18.96 27.04
C ASP A 554 4.42 -18.37 25.82
N SER A 555 5.09 -18.27 24.67
CA SER A 555 4.46 -17.78 23.44
C SER A 555 3.22 -18.61 23.08
N LYS A 556 2.20 -17.95 22.60
CA LYS A 556 0.91 -18.53 22.22
C LYS A 556 0.65 -18.28 20.75
N VAL A 557 -0.20 -19.11 20.17
CA VAL A 557 -0.63 -18.99 18.78
C VAL A 557 -2.15 -18.86 18.67
N ARG A 558 -2.56 -18.24 17.57
CA ARG A 558 -3.93 -18.27 17.03
C ARG A 558 -3.94 -19.15 15.79
N ILE A 559 -4.93 -20.01 15.67
CA ILE A 559 -5.11 -20.90 14.51
C ILE A 559 -6.34 -20.43 13.76
N LEU A 560 -6.14 -20.11 12.50
CA LEU A 560 -7.14 -19.56 11.60
C LEU A 560 -7.37 -20.49 10.41
N PHE A 561 -8.54 -20.35 9.80
CA PHE A 561 -8.86 -21.05 8.57
C PHE A 561 -9.51 -20.11 7.56
N SER A 562 -9.14 -20.26 6.31
CA SER A 562 -9.71 -19.57 5.15
C SER A 562 -10.47 -20.59 4.28
N ASP A 563 -11.63 -20.20 3.76
CA ASP A 563 -12.40 -20.98 2.78
C ASP A 563 -12.37 -20.34 1.37
N ASN A 564 -11.51 -19.34 1.17
CA ASN A 564 -11.45 -18.55 -0.05
C ASN A 564 -10.00 -18.30 -0.54
N TYR A 565 -9.16 -19.33 -0.49
CA TYR A 565 -7.75 -19.32 -0.93
C TYR A 565 -6.82 -18.40 -0.13
N GLY A 566 -7.13 -18.15 1.14
CA GLY A 566 -6.32 -17.27 1.96
C GLY A 566 -6.52 -15.78 1.69
N LYS A 567 -7.55 -15.40 0.93
CA LYS A 567 -7.92 -14.00 0.75
C LYS A 567 -8.35 -13.37 2.07
N THR A 568 -9.15 -14.12 2.84
CA THR A 568 -9.52 -13.78 4.22
C THR A 568 -9.42 -15.01 5.10
N TYR A 569 -9.23 -14.81 6.41
CA TYR A 569 -9.18 -15.87 7.42
C TYR A 569 -10.28 -15.66 8.44
N ASP A 570 -11.51 -15.89 8.02
CA ASP A 570 -12.70 -15.53 8.77
C ASP A 570 -13.02 -16.49 9.93
N TYR A 571 -12.36 -17.66 9.96
CA TYR A 571 -12.61 -18.67 10.97
C TYR A 571 -11.46 -18.75 11.97
N VAL A 572 -11.71 -18.33 13.21
CA VAL A 572 -10.80 -18.56 14.34
C VAL A 572 -11.10 -19.94 14.91
N LEU A 573 -10.20 -20.90 14.69
CA LEU A 573 -10.36 -22.27 15.16
C LEU A 573 -9.87 -22.48 16.59
N ALA A 574 -8.79 -21.78 16.95
CA ALA A 574 -8.26 -21.74 18.30
C ALA A 574 -7.48 -20.45 18.55
N GLU A 575 -7.46 -19.97 19.79
CA GLU A 575 -6.68 -18.81 20.18
C GLU A 575 -6.07 -19.02 21.57
N GLY A 576 -4.83 -18.52 21.76
CA GLY A 576 -4.12 -18.67 23.03
C GLY A 576 -3.55 -20.08 23.26
N VAL A 577 -3.45 -20.90 22.21
CA VAL A 577 -2.82 -22.21 22.29
C VAL A 577 -1.31 -22.06 22.50
N PRO A 578 -0.66 -22.87 23.36
CA PRO A 578 0.79 -22.84 23.52
C PRO A 578 1.51 -23.04 22.19
N ASN A 579 2.54 -22.24 21.92
CA ASN A 579 3.39 -22.38 20.75
C ASN A 579 4.40 -23.53 20.90
N ASN A 580 3.91 -24.72 21.07
CA ASN A 580 4.72 -25.93 21.35
C ASN A 580 4.92 -26.85 20.13
N GLY A 581 4.32 -26.50 18.99
CA GLY A 581 4.46 -27.22 17.71
C GLY A 581 3.29 -28.15 17.37
N GLU A 582 2.22 -28.21 18.18
CA GLU A 582 1.07 -29.08 17.93
C GLU A 582 -0.22 -28.51 18.52
N ALA A 583 -1.32 -28.62 17.79
CA ALA A 583 -2.66 -28.42 18.31
C ALA A 583 -3.71 -29.17 17.50
N THR A 584 -4.75 -29.66 18.18
CA THR A 584 -5.93 -30.21 17.54
C THR A 584 -7.05 -29.17 17.51
N VAL A 585 -7.59 -28.93 16.32
CA VAL A 585 -8.69 -28.00 16.07
C VAL A 585 -9.83 -28.73 15.36
N THR A 586 -11.04 -28.20 15.51
CA THR A 586 -12.22 -28.74 14.83
C THR A 586 -12.51 -27.89 13.59
N PHE A 587 -12.72 -28.52 12.44
CA PHE A 587 -13.08 -27.80 11.21
C PHE A 587 -14.37 -27.01 11.39
N PRO A 588 -14.41 -25.75 10.88
CA PRO A 588 -15.55 -24.88 11.06
C PRO A 588 -16.77 -25.43 10.33
N GLN A 589 -17.92 -25.22 10.93
CA GLN A 589 -19.22 -25.51 10.31
C GLN A 589 -19.74 -24.27 9.60
N ALA A 590 -19.11 -23.91 8.49
CA ALA A 590 -19.49 -22.74 7.73
C ALA A 590 -20.77 -22.96 6.93
N LYS A 591 -21.64 -21.94 6.94
CA LYS A 591 -22.86 -21.91 6.16
C LYS A 591 -22.54 -21.47 4.74
N GLY A 592 -22.86 -22.32 3.75
CA GLY A 592 -22.83 -21.89 2.34
C GLY A 592 -21.44 -21.80 1.72
N TRP A 593 -20.55 -22.72 2.01
CA TRP A 593 -19.30 -22.85 1.27
C TRP A 593 -19.59 -22.98 -0.23
N LYS A 594 -19.21 -21.96 -0.98
CA LYS A 594 -19.38 -21.92 -2.43
C LYS A 594 -18.09 -22.41 -3.08
N GLY A 595 -17.98 -23.71 -3.32
CA GLY A 595 -16.89 -24.27 -4.11
C GLY A 595 -17.37 -24.69 -5.49
N TYR A 596 -16.47 -24.71 -6.46
CA TYR A 596 -16.76 -25.31 -7.75
C TYR A 596 -16.94 -26.83 -7.59
N ALA A 597 -18.03 -27.38 -8.12
CA ALA A 597 -18.36 -28.81 -8.02
C ALA A 597 -18.47 -29.39 -6.58
N GLY A 598 -18.81 -28.57 -5.57
CA GLY A 598 -19.00 -29.00 -4.19
C GLY A 598 -17.69 -29.20 -3.41
N TYR A 599 -16.59 -28.63 -3.88
CA TYR A 599 -15.31 -28.56 -3.18
C TYR A 599 -15.02 -27.12 -2.77
N VAL A 600 -14.46 -26.96 -1.57
CA VAL A 600 -13.89 -25.69 -1.09
C VAL A 600 -12.41 -25.91 -0.95
N GLU A 601 -11.63 -24.96 -1.46
CA GLU A 601 -10.19 -24.93 -1.24
C GLU A 601 -9.90 -24.08 -0.02
N GLY A 602 -9.39 -24.71 1.04
CA GLY A 602 -9.11 -24.08 2.32
C GLY A 602 -7.64 -24.01 2.64
N LEU A 603 -7.27 -23.04 3.46
CA LEU A 603 -5.91 -22.85 3.98
C LEU A 603 -5.94 -22.60 5.48
N PHE A 604 -5.01 -23.24 6.21
CA PHE A 604 -4.74 -22.93 7.60
C PHE A 604 -3.70 -21.83 7.73
N LYS A 605 -3.85 -21.00 8.75
CA LYS A 605 -2.88 -20.01 9.17
C LYS A 605 -2.65 -20.11 10.67
N ILE A 606 -1.40 -20.10 11.11
CA ILE A 606 -1.00 -20.07 12.51
C ILE A 606 -0.28 -18.75 12.74
N GLU A 607 -0.82 -17.87 13.59
CA GLU A 607 -0.21 -16.60 13.96
C GLU A 607 0.36 -16.69 15.37
N VAL A 608 1.59 -16.23 15.58
CA VAL A 608 2.17 -16.13 16.92
C VAL A 608 1.64 -14.85 17.56
N LEU A 609 0.95 -14.98 18.68
CA LEU A 609 0.43 -13.84 19.42
C LEU A 609 1.57 -12.99 20.00
N ASP A 610 1.37 -11.68 20.06
CA ASP A 610 2.39 -10.70 20.47
C ASP A 610 3.70 -10.78 19.64
N HIS A 611 3.62 -11.31 18.43
CA HIS A 611 4.73 -11.41 17.50
C HIS A 611 4.24 -11.25 16.06
N ILE A 612 5.16 -10.97 15.14
CA ILE A 612 4.82 -10.79 13.72
C ILE A 612 4.84 -12.09 12.91
N ALA A 613 5.38 -13.18 13.46
CA ALA A 613 5.54 -14.46 12.76
C ALA A 613 4.19 -15.16 12.52
N TYR A 614 4.05 -15.74 11.35
CA TYR A 614 2.94 -16.64 11.05
C TYR A 614 3.37 -17.75 10.09
N ALA A 615 2.58 -18.83 10.04
CA ALA A 615 2.72 -19.92 9.09
C ALA A 615 1.41 -20.15 8.34
N VAL A 616 1.50 -20.46 7.06
CA VAL A 616 0.37 -20.82 6.20
C VAL A 616 0.65 -22.18 5.61
N ASP A 617 -0.39 -23.03 5.52
CA ASP A 617 -0.31 -24.25 4.74
C ASP A 617 -0.27 -23.89 3.25
N LEU A 618 0.73 -24.42 2.55
CA LEU A 618 0.93 -24.19 1.12
C LEU A 618 0.23 -25.24 0.26
N ASP A 619 -0.13 -26.37 0.86
CA ASP A 619 -0.84 -27.42 0.19
C ASP A 619 -2.35 -27.15 0.27
N LYS A 620 -2.95 -26.90 -0.87
CA LYS A 620 -4.39 -26.66 -0.98
C LYS A 620 -5.18 -27.83 -0.43
N LEU A 621 -5.98 -27.58 0.59
CA LEU A 621 -6.90 -28.55 1.14
C LEU A 621 -8.18 -28.56 0.32
N TYR A 622 -8.46 -29.71 -0.30
CA TYR A 622 -9.74 -29.92 -0.96
C TYR A 622 -10.77 -30.39 0.07
N MET A 623 -11.76 -29.55 0.32
CA MET A 623 -12.86 -29.88 1.21
C MET A 623 -14.10 -30.17 0.38
N LYS A 624 -14.61 -31.38 0.51
CA LYS A 624 -15.87 -31.75 -0.14
C LYS A 624 -17.03 -31.40 0.80
N ASP A 625 -17.97 -30.64 0.30
CA ASP A 625 -19.25 -30.46 0.97
C ASP A 625 -20.06 -31.76 0.87
N MET A 626 -19.69 -32.71 1.69
CA MET A 626 -20.36 -34.03 1.73
C MET A 626 -21.36 -34.15 2.85
N VAL A 627 -21.98 -33.04 3.26
CA VAL A 627 -22.97 -33.17 4.32
C VAL A 627 -24.33 -33.46 3.73
N LYS A 628 -24.69 -34.73 3.85
CA LYS A 628 -26.10 -35.15 3.72
C LYS A 628 -27.00 -34.59 4.82
N SER A 629 -26.48 -33.83 5.79
CA SER A 629 -27.24 -33.18 6.85
C SER A 629 -26.68 -31.83 7.21
N ASP A 630 -27.43 -30.78 6.92
CA ASP A 630 -27.16 -29.46 7.46
C ASP A 630 -27.81 -29.32 8.83
N ILE A 631 -27.03 -29.50 9.90
CA ILE A 631 -27.46 -29.10 11.22
C ILE A 631 -27.22 -27.60 11.32
N ILE A 632 -28.30 -26.85 11.43
CA ILE A 632 -28.27 -25.40 11.54
C ILE A 632 -28.53 -25.05 13.00
N PHE A 633 -27.57 -24.38 13.61
CA PHE A 633 -27.76 -23.78 14.92
C PHE A 633 -28.49 -22.45 14.79
N ASN A 634 -29.34 -22.14 15.76
CA ASN A 634 -29.98 -20.84 15.92
C ASN A 634 -29.56 -20.25 17.26
N ASN A 635 -29.60 -18.89 17.34
CA ASN A 635 -29.24 -18.13 18.52
C ASN A 635 -27.80 -18.35 19.00
N LEU A 636 -26.87 -18.51 18.05
CA LEU A 636 -25.45 -18.64 18.37
C LEU A 636 -24.92 -17.31 18.96
N PRO A 637 -24.17 -17.36 20.08
CA PRO A 637 -23.45 -16.22 20.59
C PRO A 637 -22.26 -15.89 19.65
N LYS A 638 -21.63 -14.72 19.86
CA LYS A 638 -20.38 -14.41 19.18
C LYS A 638 -19.33 -15.48 19.52
N PRO A 639 -18.60 -16.02 18.57
CA PRO A 639 -17.67 -17.13 18.80
C PRO A 639 -16.48 -16.76 19.70
N VAL A 640 -16.11 -15.48 19.70
CA VAL A 640 -15.05 -14.95 20.57
C VAL A 640 -15.52 -13.62 21.16
N ILE A 641 -15.37 -13.47 22.47
CA ILE A 641 -15.59 -12.21 23.20
C ILE A 641 -14.53 -12.05 24.28
N THR A 642 -14.24 -10.81 24.64
CA THR A 642 -13.38 -10.46 25.78
C THR A 642 -14.25 -9.70 26.80
N VAL A 643 -14.19 -10.11 28.07
CA VAL A 643 -15.00 -9.53 29.15
C VAL A 643 -14.20 -9.46 30.45
N LYS A 644 -14.63 -8.61 31.37
CA LYS A 644 -14.13 -8.66 32.77
C LYS A 644 -14.57 -9.96 33.45
N ARG A 645 -13.77 -10.49 34.37
CA ARG A 645 -14.10 -11.71 35.11
C ARG A 645 -15.45 -11.62 35.86
N THR A 646 -15.90 -10.40 36.18
CA THR A 646 -17.16 -10.11 36.83
C THR A 646 -18.35 -9.94 35.87
N GLU A 647 -18.08 -9.92 34.55
CA GLU A 647 -19.10 -9.61 33.53
C GLU A 647 -19.29 -10.78 32.54
N ILE A 648 -19.11 -12.02 33.02
CA ILE A 648 -19.27 -13.21 32.18
C ILE A 648 -20.74 -13.29 31.73
N PRO A 649 -21.04 -13.31 30.43
CA PRO A 649 -22.42 -13.37 29.97
C PRO A 649 -23.08 -14.71 30.32
N GLU A 650 -24.37 -14.69 30.50
CA GLU A 650 -25.15 -15.92 30.69
C GLU A 650 -24.99 -16.85 29.47
N ARG A 651 -25.24 -18.12 29.70
CA ARG A 651 -25.22 -19.14 28.65
C ARG A 651 -26.28 -18.83 27.59
N ALA A 652 -25.89 -18.78 26.32
CA ALA A 652 -26.86 -18.64 25.24
C ALA A 652 -27.74 -19.88 25.10
N GLU A 653 -29.04 -19.68 24.91
CA GLU A 653 -29.97 -20.75 24.57
C GLU A 653 -29.87 -21.07 23.07
N VAL A 654 -28.97 -21.98 22.75
CA VAL A 654 -28.72 -22.42 21.39
C VAL A 654 -29.63 -23.59 21.06
N THR A 655 -30.39 -23.47 19.98
CA THR A 655 -31.19 -24.56 19.43
C THR A 655 -30.60 -25.00 18.08
N ALA A 656 -30.97 -26.20 17.62
CA ALA A 656 -30.51 -26.67 16.32
C ALA A 656 -31.66 -27.37 15.57
N ARG A 657 -31.55 -27.39 14.24
CA ARG A 657 -32.39 -28.17 13.34
C ARG A 657 -31.54 -28.82 12.26
N SER A 658 -31.88 -30.03 11.86
CA SER A 658 -31.27 -30.68 10.70
C SER A 658 -32.23 -30.64 9.51
N VAL A 659 -31.79 -30.03 8.43
CA VAL A 659 -32.61 -29.85 7.22
C VAL A 659 -32.73 -31.18 6.47
N TYR A 660 -31.62 -31.88 6.28
CA TYR A 660 -31.56 -33.09 5.52
C TYR A 660 -32.26 -34.26 6.20
N CYS A 661 -32.09 -34.40 7.51
CA CYS A 661 -32.77 -35.43 8.29
C CYS A 661 -34.19 -35.04 8.67
N ASN A 662 -34.70 -33.90 8.24
CA ASN A 662 -36.00 -33.35 8.60
C ASN A 662 -36.25 -33.38 10.13
N ASP A 663 -35.22 -33.01 10.89
CA ASP A 663 -35.23 -32.95 12.34
C ASP A 663 -35.31 -31.48 12.78
N LYS A 664 -36.51 -31.06 13.17
CA LYS A 664 -36.78 -29.67 13.53
C LYS A 664 -36.25 -29.28 14.90
N ASN A 665 -36.04 -30.23 15.78
CA ASN A 665 -35.62 -30.05 17.18
C ASN A 665 -34.43 -30.98 17.47
N THR A 666 -33.32 -30.74 16.76
CA THR A 666 -32.08 -31.50 16.96
C THR A 666 -31.56 -31.26 18.38
N MET A 667 -31.27 -32.35 19.08
CA MET A 667 -30.79 -32.28 20.46
C MET A 667 -29.44 -31.58 20.54
N VAL A 668 -29.34 -30.56 21.37
CA VAL A 668 -28.10 -29.79 21.62
C VAL A 668 -27.62 -30.08 23.03
N SER A 669 -26.43 -30.60 23.18
CA SER A 669 -25.72 -30.69 24.46
C SER A 669 -24.79 -29.54 24.65
N PHE A 670 -24.55 -29.14 25.90
CA PHE A 670 -23.67 -28.03 26.27
C PHE A 670 -22.60 -28.49 27.25
N SER A 671 -21.38 -27.98 27.07
CA SER A 671 -20.31 -28.10 28.06
C SER A 671 -19.56 -26.78 28.19
N GLU A 672 -19.07 -26.52 29.41
CA GLU A 672 -18.26 -25.34 29.73
C GLU A 672 -17.01 -25.82 30.47
N GLU A 673 -15.86 -25.28 30.07
CA GLU A 673 -14.57 -25.54 30.69
C GLU A 673 -13.93 -24.18 31.00
N THR A 674 -13.50 -23.98 32.25
CA THR A 674 -12.88 -22.72 32.69
C THR A 674 -11.37 -22.91 32.80
N TYR A 675 -10.64 -22.05 32.12
CA TYR A 675 -9.19 -21.93 32.13
C TYR A 675 -8.74 -20.63 32.80
N PRO A 676 -7.48 -20.49 33.19
CA PRO A 676 -7.01 -19.27 33.85
C PRO A 676 -7.32 -17.99 33.07
N ASP A 677 -7.23 -18.02 31.74
CA ASP A 677 -7.32 -16.82 30.88
C ASP A 677 -8.60 -16.75 30.06
N TYR A 678 -9.39 -17.80 30.04
CA TYR A 678 -10.64 -17.87 29.24
C TYR A 678 -11.59 -18.96 29.72
N ILE A 679 -12.84 -18.85 29.23
CA ILE A 679 -13.85 -19.90 29.32
C ILE A 679 -14.11 -20.45 27.93
N LEU A 680 -14.13 -21.76 27.83
CA LEU A 680 -14.49 -22.48 26.61
C LEU A 680 -15.91 -23.02 26.74
N ARG A 681 -16.82 -22.54 25.90
CA ARG A 681 -18.19 -23.05 25.80
C ARG A 681 -18.36 -23.85 24.52
N ARG A 682 -18.98 -25.02 24.62
CA ARG A 682 -19.18 -25.91 23.49
C ARG A 682 -20.65 -26.36 23.43
N TRP A 683 -21.28 -26.16 22.28
CA TRP A 683 -22.59 -26.72 21.95
C TRP A 683 -22.42 -27.81 20.90
N VAL A 684 -22.94 -29.00 21.19
CA VAL A 684 -22.87 -30.16 20.28
C VAL A 684 -24.29 -30.58 19.94
N ALA A 685 -24.63 -30.51 18.66
CA ALA A 685 -25.92 -30.97 18.15
C ALA A 685 -25.76 -32.34 17.46
N ILE A 686 -26.67 -33.25 17.77
CA ILE A 686 -26.73 -34.57 17.14
C ILE A 686 -28.14 -34.76 16.62
N ASP A 687 -28.28 -34.94 15.29
CA ASP A 687 -29.58 -35.21 14.68
C ASP A 687 -29.99 -36.66 14.77
N LYS A 688 -31.24 -36.97 14.39
CA LYS A 688 -31.78 -38.32 14.40
C LYS A 688 -31.09 -39.29 13.42
N CYS A 689 -30.35 -38.75 12.43
CA CYS A 689 -29.51 -39.53 11.53
C CYS A 689 -28.08 -39.73 12.07
N LYS A 690 -27.82 -39.34 13.33
CA LYS A 690 -26.53 -39.44 14.02
C LYS A 690 -25.42 -38.54 13.43
N ASN A 691 -25.80 -37.49 12.67
CA ASN A 691 -24.82 -36.50 12.28
C ASN A 691 -24.59 -35.57 13.46
N LYS A 692 -23.33 -35.11 13.60
CA LYS A 692 -22.88 -34.26 14.71
C LYS A 692 -22.43 -32.92 14.17
N ALA A 693 -22.83 -31.85 14.85
CA ALA A 693 -22.35 -30.50 14.64
C ALA A 693 -21.85 -29.93 15.98
N THR A 694 -20.82 -29.12 15.94
CA THR A 694 -20.26 -28.49 17.14
C THR A 694 -20.07 -26.99 16.88
N PHE A 695 -20.46 -26.17 17.84
CA PHE A 695 -20.13 -24.75 17.90
C PHE A 695 -19.37 -24.46 19.18
N VAL A 696 -18.34 -23.61 19.10
CA VAL A 696 -17.47 -23.28 20.21
C VAL A 696 -17.45 -21.76 20.40
N GLN A 697 -17.53 -21.34 21.66
CA GLN A 697 -17.33 -19.95 22.06
C GLN A 697 -16.16 -19.86 23.02
N TYR A 698 -15.26 -18.90 22.76
CA TYR A 698 -14.18 -18.50 23.67
C TYR A 698 -14.55 -17.17 24.33
N ILE A 699 -14.51 -17.15 25.66
CA ILE A 699 -14.73 -15.95 26.47
C ILE A 699 -13.42 -15.65 27.18
N TYR A 700 -12.66 -14.70 26.63
CA TYR A 700 -11.39 -14.27 27.22
C TYR A 700 -11.64 -13.29 28.35
N PHE A 701 -10.80 -13.36 29.36
CA PHE A 701 -10.80 -12.36 30.41
C PHE A 701 -9.90 -11.19 30.00
N GLU A 702 -10.39 -9.96 30.24
CA GLU A 702 -9.55 -8.77 30.16
C GLU A 702 -8.35 -8.99 31.09
N LYS A 703 -7.15 -8.71 30.60
CA LYS A 703 -5.97 -8.69 31.46
C LYS A 703 -6.23 -7.57 32.48
N GLU A 704 -6.28 -7.91 33.75
CA GLU A 704 -6.18 -6.91 34.79
C GLU A 704 -4.83 -6.23 34.60
N THR A 705 -4.86 -5.04 34.06
CA THR A 705 -3.70 -4.17 34.06
C THR A 705 -3.53 -3.82 35.54
N PRO A 706 -2.48 -4.25 36.23
CA PRO A 706 -2.23 -3.73 37.55
C PRO A 706 -2.07 -2.23 37.35
N THR A 707 -2.93 -1.46 37.97
CA THR A 707 -2.77 -0.01 38.13
C THR A 707 -1.55 0.21 39.04
N ARG A 708 -0.38 -0.13 38.56
CA ARG A 708 0.86 0.29 39.15
C ARG A 708 1.13 1.69 38.66
N THR A 709 0.76 2.65 39.45
CA THR A 709 1.15 4.04 39.22
C THR A 709 2.66 4.11 39.31
N LEU A 710 3.29 4.49 38.22
CA LEU A 710 4.71 4.76 38.19
C LEU A 710 5.01 5.90 39.17
N HIS A 711 5.89 5.69 40.10
CA HIS A 711 6.27 6.69 41.09
C HIS A 711 7.73 6.51 41.51
N PHE A 712 8.38 7.63 41.86
CA PHE A 712 9.70 7.60 42.43
C PHE A 712 9.65 7.08 43.87
N VAL A 713 10.66 6.29 44.24
CA VAL A 713 10.81 5.71 45.60
C VAL A 713 12.05 6.23 46.28
N GLY A 714 12.00 6.33 47.61
CA GLY A 714 13.09 6.86 48.44
C GLY A 714 12.95 8.34 48.76
N ASP A 715 14.00 8.91 49.33
CA ASP A 715 14.04 10.32 49.69
C ASP A 715 14.25 11.18 48.45
N LEU A 716 13.22 11.91 48.04
CA LEU A 716 13.29 12.80 46.89
C LEU A 716 14.06 14.08 47.24
N PRO A 717 14.92 14.58 46.33
CA PRO A 717 15.62 15.83 46.51
C PRO A 717 14.70 17.00 46.79
N GLN A 718 15.04 17.85 47.72
CA GLN A 718 14.28 19.04 48.06
C GLN A 718 14.97 20.29 47.48
N ASP A 719 14.20 21.35 47.28
CA ASP A 719 14.77 22.64 46.90
C ASP A 719 15.68 23.19 47.97
N ILE A 720 16.87 23.60 47.60
CA ILE A 720 17.88 24.16 48.50
C ILE A 720 18.42 25.50 47.98
N HIS A 721 18.81 26.33 48.90
CA HIS A 721 19.55 27.56 48.61
C HIS A 721 21.00 27.42 49.10
N VAL A 722 21.95 27.66 48.22
CA VAL A 722 23.38 27.60 48.51
C VAL A 722 24.02 28.96 48.24
N GLN A 723 25.07 29.31 48.99
CA GLN A 723 25.73 30.61 48.85
C GLN A 723 26.78 30.64 47.72
N CYS A 724 27.32 29.48 47.37
CA CYS A 724 28.29 29.38 46.29
C CYS A 724 28.13 28.08 45.51
N ARG A 725 28.69 28.08 44.29
CA ARG A 725 28.59 26.95 43.35
C ARG A 725 29.20 25.64 43.87
N GLY A 726 30.20 25.75 44.79
CA GLY A 726 30.83 24.58 45.38
C GLY A 726 30.00 23.86 46.44
N GLU A 727 28.91 24.47 46.90
CA GLU A 727 27.97 23.88 47.87
C GLU A 727 26.79 23.15 47.20
N ILE A 728 26.73 23.14 45.85
CA ILE A 728 25.68 22.40 45.12
C ILE A 728 25.94 20.90 45.35
N PRO A 729 24.95 20.18 45.91
CA PRO A 729 25.09 18.76 46.11
C PRO A 729 25.20 17.99 44.78
N PRO A 730 25.83 16.82 44.76
CA PRO A 730 25.89 16.00 43.57
C PRO A 730 24.49 15.56 43.14
N LYS A 731 24.36 15.13 41.90
CA LYS A 731 23.14 14.57 41.33
C LYS A 731 22.62 13.42 42.20
N ALA A 732 21.38 13.45 42.62
CA ALA A 732 20.73 12.33 43.30
C ALA A 732 20.48 11.17 42.33
N THR A 733 20.70 9.95 42.80
CA THR A 733 20.29 8.73 42.06
C THR A 733 18.91 8.33 42.58
N LEU A 734 17.93 8.50 41.77
CA LEU A 734 16.54 8.13 42.10
C LEU A 734 16.23 6.71 41.59
N GLN A 735 15.29 6.07 42.24
CA GLN A 735 14.67 4.82 41.81
C GLN A 735 13.18 5.06 41.59
N ALA A 736 12.58 4.35 40.68
CA ALA A 736 11.14 4.38 40.45
C ALA A 736 10.60 2.96 40.42
N GLU A 737 9.37 2.79 40.90
CA GLU A 737 8.63 1.53 40.86
C GLU A 737 7.28 1.72 40.19
N GLY A 738 6.75 0.65 39.60
CA GLY A 738 5.43 0.66 38.97
C GLY A 738 5.38 0.03 37.58
N SER A 739 6.53 -0.38 37.01
CA SER A 739 6.61 -1.08 35.74
C SER A 739 7.75 -2.11 35.77
N ASP A 740 7.70 -3.11 34.86
CA ASP A 740 8.73 -4.14 34.73
C ASP A 740 10.03 -3.63 34.09
N SER A 741 10.01 -2.44 33.47
CA SER A 741 11.17 -1.72 33.01
C SER A 741 10.95 -0.23 33.18
N VAL A 742 11.73 0.37 34.09
CA VAL A 742 11.73 1.81 34.32
C VAL A 742 13.08 2.35 33.94
N GLU A 743 13.07 3.35 33.06
CA GLU A 743 14.25 4.14 32.71
C GLU A 743 14.05 5.54 33.27
N ILE A 744 15.02 6.05 34.02
CA ILE A 744 14.95 7.39 34.60
C ILE A 744 15.86 8.29 33.78
N GLU A 745 15.27 9.24 33.08
CA GLU A 745 16.00 10.30 32.40
C GLU A 745 16.29 11.45 33.35
N TYR A 746 17.42 12.10 33.16
CA TYR A 746 17.87 13.23 33.97
C TYR A 746 18.32 14.38 33.11
N GLU A 747 17.73 15.55 33.37
CA GLU A 747 18.13 16.80 32.76
C GLU A 747 18.54 17.82 33.82
N GLU A 748 19.50 18.69 33.49
CA GLU A 748 19.96 19.77 34.34
C GLU A 748 20.10 21.05 33.55
N GLU A 749 19.44 22.11 34.00
CA GLU A 749 19.45 23.43 33.36
C GLU A 749 19.86 24.49 34.37
N MET A 750 20.79 25.37 33.98
CA MET A 750 21.21 26.51 34.79
C MET A 750 20.76 27.81 34.12
N THR A 751 19.93 28.57 34.81
CA THR A 751 19.43 29.87 34.34
C THR A 751 19.99 30.99 35.23
N GLU A 752 20.36 32.14 34.61
CA GLU A 752 20.80 33.35 35.30
C GLU A 752 19.55 34.14 35.75
N GLY A 753 19.47 34.42 37.03
CA GLY A 753 18.42 35.20 37.64
C GLY A 753 18.84 36.63 37.93
N ASP A 754 17.98 37.44 38.51
CA ASP A 754 18.23 38.80 38.90
C ASP A 754 19.35 38.92 39.97
N LYS A 755 20.22 39.92 39.88
CA LYS A 755 21.27 40.22 40.85
C LYS A 755 22.44 39.18 40.96
N LYS A 756 22.84 38.58 39.86
CA LYS A 756 23.91 37.57 39.84
C LYS A 756 23.58 36.27 40.63
N ALA A 757 22.32 36.00 40.86
CA ALA A 757 21.87 34.70 41.34
C ALA A 757 21.67 33.73 40.17
N TYR A 758 22.00 32.47 40.36
CA TYR A 758 21.75 31.42 39.39
C TYR A 758 20.75 30.44 39.96
N LYS A 759 19.84 29.94 39.13
CA LYS A 759 18.94 28.85 39.43
C LYS A 759 19.40 27.61 38.68
N LEU A 760 19.70 26.55 39.39
CA LEU A 760 19.93 25.23 38.82
C LEU A 760 18.69 24.40 39.01
N THR A 761 18.06 24.02 37.88
CA THR A 761 16.90 23.14 37.87
C THR A 761 17.36 21.74 37.46
N ARG A 762 16.97 20.72 38.22
CA ARG A 762 17.20 19.31 37.94
C ARG A 762 15.88 18.62 37.79
N VAL A 763 15.72 17.87 36.71
CA VAL A 763 14.47 17.14 36.38
C VAL A 763 14.77 15.68 36.19
N TRP A 764 14.03 14.82 36.86
CA TRP A 764 14.03 13.38 36.65
C TRP A 764 12.67 12.98 36.11
N THR A 765 12.63 12.31 34.96
CA THR A 765 11.40 11.86 34.28
C THR A 765 11.43 10.36 34.06
#